data_1dd3395c794eeb7030ff94754fdd0fe5
#
_entry.id   1dd3395c794eeb7030ff94754fdd0fe5
#
_cell.length_a   1.000
_cell.length_b   1.000
_cell.length_c   1.000
_cell.angle_alpha   90.00
_cell.angle_beta   90.00
_cell.angle_gamma   90.00
#
_symmetry.space_group_name_H-M   'P 1'
#
loop_
_entity.id
_entity.type
_entity.pdbx_description
1 polymer ?
#
loop_
_entity_poly.entity_id
_entity_poly.type
_entity_poly.pdbx_seq_one_letter_code
_entity_poly.pdbx_strand_id
1 'polypeptide(L)'
;MTQPHLVEVNRYRFSVETLTEIETNAYAANHWPLIYILSDGTTRCAYVGETTDTLARLGTHLKHPQKRSLTTVHLVSSERFNKSATLDIESSLIKYMSADGRFSMLNGNLGLSDHNYYQRDELYSRIFRETWDRLRQHGIAQRSIEAIDNSDVFKYSPYKSLSADQQQGLIEIMRSLVDPRLRHVVVQGGAGTGKSVLAIFLFKLIHSDLDELDLREFSDEEKEVRDLLRQIKQTIPQPRMALVVPMSSFRSTLKKAFRNVAGLHPDMVISPSELTKQHYDIVLVDESHRLRKRVNLGAYFGAFDAACAVLGLDKNTCSEVDWVTRQSDKAVFFYDPDQSIKPSDADAADFEEIKSSPNSTVITLASQFRVRAGQHYVRFVDDLLRMRLAADEKFSSSKYEFLVFDELSDMVKEIGQRDASYGLARLVAGYSWPWISKKSPYQHDIEIGEVRLRWNSTTVDWINAKGAPGEVGCIHTTQGYDLNYTGVIFGHEIRYDEALDQIVIDPRNYHDRNGKQTIEDPDELKQYILNIYRTIMLRGIRGTFLYACDDSLRRYLKRHVDSYKSNVIAFPQPRGEPLEPYVNAVPLYDLRAAAGGFSALQHVQHENWVAVPADMPVGRNIFACHVVGESMNKVIPDGAICLFRLNPGGSRNGKIVLVECADTQDGDAGSRYTVKEYQSFKVRTEDGTENQQILLKPRSTNPDLLPIELNREDDEHRYRVVGEFLGVIGPADSSGGAAD
;
A
#
# COMPACT_ATOMS: atom_id res chain seq x y z
N MET A 1 33.30 15.29 1.29
CA MET A 1 32.64 16.10 0.26
C MET A 1 31.21 15.68 0.21
N THR A 2 30.27 16.60 0.48
CA THR A 2 28.83 16.33 0.32
C THR A 2 28.59 15.86 -1.11
N GLN A 3 27.92 14.74 -1.30
CA GLN A 3 27.50 14.29 -2.64
C GLN A 3 26.81 15.47 -3.35
N PRO A 4 27.11 15.74 -4.63
CA PRO A 4 26.45 16.83 -5.34
C PRO A 4 24.94 16.53 -5.34
N HIS A 5 24.16 17.51 -4.95
CA HIS A 5 22.71 17.40 -4.92
C HIS A 5 22.19 17.13 -6.34
N LEU A 6 21.29 16.12 -6.45
CA LEU A 6 20.71 15.77 -7.74
C LEU A 6 19.67 16.81 -8.20
N VAL A 7 19.17 17.64 -7.29
CA VAL A 7 18.09 18.60 -7.54
C VAL A 7 18.38 19.93 -6.89
N GLU A 8 18.05 21.02 -7.56
CA GLU A 8 18.02 22.38 -7.03
C GLU A 8 16.58 22.87 -6.90
N VAL A 9 16.28 23.59 -5.81
CA VAL A 9 14.97 24.23 -5.58
C VAL A 9 15.20 25.69 -5.28
N ASN A 10 14.81 26.57 -6.20
CA ASN A 10 14.96 28.00 -6.09
C ASN A 10 13.58 28.67 -5.89
N ARG A 11 13.50 29.54 -4.88
CA ARG A 11 12.26 30.25 -4.53
C ARG A 11 12.30 31.68 -5.00
N TYR A 12 11.21 32.14 -5.66
CA TYR A 12 11.02 33.53 -6.09
C TYR A 12 9.62 34.01 -5.71
N ARG A 13 9.42 35.30 -5.67
CA ARG A 13 8.10 35.89 -5.64
C ARG A 13 7.45 35.72 -7.03
N PHE A 14 6.18 35.41 -7.08
CA PHE A 14 5.49 35.28 -8.36
C PHE A 14 4.88 36.63 -8.75
N SER A 15 5.62 37.38 -9.56
CA SER A 15 5.22 38.71 -10.08
C SER A 15 5.89 39.00 -11.44
N VAL A 16 5.44 40.02 -12.13
CA VAL A 16 6.01 40.42 -13.43
C VAL A 16 7.48 40.86 -13.28
N GLU A 17 7.79 41.59 -12.21
CA GLU A 17 9.13 42.11 -11.95
C GLU A 17 10.14 40.99 -11.73
N THR A 18 9.72 39.90 -11.12
CA THR A 18 10.59 38.78 -10.79
C THR A 18 10.93 37.92 -12.01
N LEU A 19 10.23 38.02 -13.13
CA LEU A 19 10.57 37.32 -14.35
C LEU A 19 11.99 37.66 -14.82
N THR A 20 12.45 38.91 -14.66
CA THR A 20 13.83 39.31 -14.98
C THR A 20 14.85 38.67 -14.06
N GLU A 21 14.52 38.45 -12.78
CA GLU A 21 15.38 37.72 -11.85
C GLU A 21 15.48 36.24 -12.22
N ILE A 22 14.34 35.63 -12.58
CA ILE A 22 14.27 34.23 -13.03
C ILE A 22 15.08 34.00 -14.31
N GLU A 23 15.17 34.99 -15.19
CA GLU A 23 16.00 34.92 -16.41
C GLU A 23 17.49 34.74 -16.10
N THR A 24 17.94 35.09 -14.90
CA THR A 24 19.35 34.84 -14.47
C THR A 24 19.59 33.39 -14.03
N ASN A 25 18.54 32.60 -13.83
CA ASN A 25 18.69 31.18 -13.50
C ASN A 25 19.15 30.41 -14.73
N ALA A 26 20.26 29.66 -14.59
CA ALA A 26 20.94 28.99 -15.71
C ALA A 26 20.03 28.01 -16.47
N TYR A 27 19.14 27.31 -15.76
CA TYR A 27 18.23 26.35 -16.38
C TYR A 27 17.07 27.08 -17.11
N ALA A 28 16.51 28.13 -16.49
CA ALA A 28 15.44 28.91 -17.10
C ALA A 28 15.91 29.67 -18.35
N ALA A 29 17.12 30.23 -18.33
CA ALA A 29 17.73 30.95 -19.44
C ALA A 29 18.06 30.08 -20.65
N ASN A 30 18.38 28.79 -20.41
CA ASN A 30 18.83 27.86 -21.45
C ASN A 30 17.72 26.92 -21.99
N HIS A 31 16.48 27.24 -21.74
CA HIS A 31 15.33 26.40 -22.13
C HIS A 31 15.44 24.94 -21.65
N TRP A 32 16.05 24.73 -20.46
CA TRP A 32 16.20 23.42 -19.89
C TRP A 32 14.87 22.91 -19.34
N PRO A 33 14.52 21.62 -19.51
CA PRO A 33 13.33 21.08 -18.90
C PRO A 33 13.37 21.26 -17.38
N LEU A 34 12.36 21.91 -16.82
CA LEU A 34 12.24 22.11 -15.37
C LEU A 34 10.79 22.03 -14.90
N ILE A 35 10.63 21.91 -13.59
CA ILE A 35 9.32 21.92 -12.94
C ILE A 35 9.17 23.20 -12.14
N TYR A 36 7.98 23.76 -12.14
CA TYR A 36 7.67 24.91 -11.32
C TYR A 36 6.43 24.66 -10.46
N ILE A 37 6.45 25.21 -9.25
CA ILE A 37 5.36 25.12 -8.29
C ILE A 37 4.94 26.54 -7.93
N LEU A 38 3.74 26.94 -8.38
CA LEU A 38 3.11 28.16 -7.95
C LEU A 38 2.31 27.88 -6.68
N SER A 39 2.43 28.75 -5.67
CA SER A 39 1.71 28.53 -4.41
C SER A 39 1.37 29.85 -3.72
N ASP A 40 0.33 29.80 -2.89
CA ASP A 40 0.00 30.88 -1.96
C ASP A 40 -0.35 30.29 -0.59
N GLY A 41 0.37 30.74 0.43
CA GLY A 41 0.22 30.25 1.81
C GLY A 41 -1.06 30.74 2.48
N THR A 42 -1.63 31.87 2.02
CA THR A 42 -2.85 32.46 2.60
C THR A 42 -4.09 31.72 2.11
N THR A 43 -4.21 31.53 0.80
CA THR A 43 -5.34 30.80 0.19
C THR A 43 -5.17 29.29 0.27
N ARG A 44 -3.96 28.82 0.59
CA ARG A 44 -3.57 27.39 0.56
C ARG A 44 -3.84 26.73 -0.78
N CYS A 45 -3.61 27.46 -1.86
CA CYS A 45 -3.71 26.92 -3.23
C CYS A 45 -2.32 26.72 -3.82
N ALA A 46 -2.17 25.67 -4.65
CA ALA A 46 -0.96 25.44 -5.40
C ALA A 46 -1.26 24.88 -6.80
N TYR A 47 -0.33 25.14 -7.72
CA TYR A 47 -0.31 24.62 -9.08
C TYR A 47 1.09 24.13 -9.41
N VAL A 48 1.22 22.93 -9.92
CA VAL A 48 2.48 22.34 -10.40
C VAL A 48 2.46 22.32 -11.92
N GLY A 49 3.58 22.61 -12.56
CA GLY A 49 3.71 22.49 -14.01
C GLY A 49 5.15 22.19 -14.40
N GLU A 50 5.33 21.70 -15.60
CA GLU A 50 6.62 21.53 -16.24
C GLU A 50 6.75 22.43 -17.48
N THR A 51 7.95 22.78 -17.85
CA THR A 51 8.20 23.59 -19.05
C THR A 51 9.65 23.54 -19.50
N THR A 52 9.86 23.77 -20.79
CA THR A 52 11.17 24.11 -21.37
C THR A 52 11.33 25.62 -21.61
N ASP A 53 10.23 26.38 -21.52
CA ASP A 53 10.24 27.86 -21.64
C ASP A 53 9.61 28.47 -20.39
N THR A 54 10.42 28.69 -19.37
CA THR A 54 9.99 29.14 -18.06
C THR A 54 9.36 30.53 -18.11
N LEU A 55 9.97 31.46 -18.83
CA LEU A 55 9.54 32.86 -18.84
C LEU A 55 8.19 33.03 -19.57
N ALA A 56 8.03 32.42 -20.73
CA ALA A 56 6.77 32.45 -21.48
C ALA A 56 5.63 31.77 -20.67
N ARG A 57 5.95 30.64 -20.02
CA ARG A 57 4.96 29.89 -19.24
C ARG A 57 4.47 30.63 -18.01
N LEU A 58 5.40 31.18 -17.22
CA LEU A 58 5.08 32.00 -16.06
C LEU A 58 4.34 33.30 -16.46
N GLY A 59 4.78 33.92 -17.54
CA GLY A 59 4.08 35.09 -18.11
C GLY A 59 2.63 34.79 -18.50
N THR A 60 2.34 33.60 -19.02
CA THR A 60 0.96 33.16 -19.31
C THR A 60 0.16 32.97 -18.02
N HIS A 61 0.75 32.38 -16.98
CA HIS A 61 0.07 32.21 -15.70
C HIS A 61 -0.23 33.50 -14.96
N LEU A 62 0.61 34.51 -15.08
CA LEU A 62 0.34 35.88 -14.54
C LEU A 62 -0.90 36.55 -15.17
N LYS A 63 -1.29 36.13 -16.38
CA LYS A 63 -2.51 36.60 -17.04
C LYS A 63 -3.75 35.76 -16.72
N HIS A 64 -3.56 34.56 -16.17
CA HIS A 64 -4.64 33.62 -15.91
C HIS A 64 -5.44 34.03 -14.65
N PRO A 65 -6.80 34.12 -14.69
CA PRO A 65 -7.62 34.64 -13.59
C PRO A 65 -7.38 33.99 -12.22
N GLN A 66 -7.26 32.66 -12.18
CA GLN A 66 -7.07 31.93 -10.93
C GLN A 66 -5.59 31.89 -10.48
N LYS A 67 -4.64 31.74 -11.44
CA LYS A 67 -3.22 31.53 -11.10
C LYS A 67 -2.47 32.81 -10.77
N ARG A 68 -2.92 33.95 -11.28
CA ARG A 68 -2.34 35.29 -10.98
C ARG A 68 -2.43 35.68 -9.50
N SER A 69 -3.31 35.04 -8.74
CA SER A 69 -3.45 35.27 -7.30
C SER A 69 -2.43 34.53 -6.45
N LEU A 70 -1.67 33.57 -7.02
CA LEU A 70 -0.61 32.89 -6.35
C LEU A 70 0.59 33.84 -6.15
N THR A 71 1.31 33.70 -5.04
CA THR A 71 2.29 34.71 -4.61
C THR A 71 3.74 34.23 -4.70
N THR A 72 3.97 32.94 -4.81
CA THR A 72 5.31 32.34 -4.77
C THR A 72 5.48 31.34 -5.89
N VAL A 73 6.67 31.32 -6.52
CA VAL A 73 7.09 30.28 -7.46
C VAL A 73 8.35 29.58 -6.93
N HIS A 74 8.33 28.26 -6.96
CA HIS A 74 9.51 27.43 -6.75
C HIS A 74 9.89 26.77 -8.08
N LEU A 75 11.13 26.95 -8.52
CA LEU A 75 11.70 26.26 -9.67
C LEU A 75 12.48 25.05 -9.18
N VAL A 76 12.17 23.89 -9.70
CA VAL A 76 12.84 22.63 -9.44
C VAL A 76 13.61 22.24 -10.69
N SER A 77 14.92 22.16 -10.61
CA SER A 77 15.82 21.89 -11.73
C SER A 77 16.84 20.82 -11.39
N SER A 78 17.32 20.13 -12.42
CA SER A 78 18.37 19.11 -12.34
C SER A 78 19.07 18.98 -13.67
N GLU A 79 20.39 18.79 -13.67
CA GLU A 79 21.15 18.46 -14.88
C GLU A 79 20.69 17.15 -15.54
N ARG A 80 20.01 16.29 -14.79
CA ARG A 80 19.49 15.01 -15.24
C ARG A 80 18.09 15.09 -15.85
N PHE A 81 17.45 16.25 -15.80
CA PHE A 81 16.10 16.39 -16.31
C PHE A 81 16.05 16.30 -17.85
N ASN A 82 15.09 15.51 -18.32
CA ASN A 82 14.62 15.49 -19.70
C ASN A 82 13.09 15.64 -19.69
N LYS A 83 12.49 15.83 -20.85
CA LYS A 83 11.04 16.10 -20.97
C LYS A 83 10.19 14.99 -20.37
N SER A 84 10.53 13.72 -20.60
CA SER A 84 9.76 12.58 -20.04
C SER A 84 9.85 12.55 -18.52
N ALA A 85 11.05 12.80 -17.96
CA ALA A 85 11.26 12.83 -16.53
C ALA A 85 10.52 13.99 -15.86
N THR A 86 10.52 15.20 -16.45
CA THR A 86 9.79 16.34 -15.88
C THR A 86 8.28 16.13 -15.89
N LEU A 87 7.72 15.49 -16.92
CA LEU A 87 6.31 15.11 -16.99
C LEU A 87 5.93 14.08 -15.89
N ASP A 88 6.76 13.06 -15.68
CA ASP A 88 6.53 12.03 -14.66
C ASP A 88 6.63 12.62 -13.23
N ILE A 89 7.66 13.44 -12.98
CA ILE A 89 7.85 14.10 -11.67
C ILE A 89 6.75 15.15 -11.42
N GLU A 90 6.32 15.93 -12.44
CA GLU A 90 5.17 16.82 -12.33
C GLU A 90 3.92 16.06 -11.88
N SER A 91 3.58 14.98 -12.58
CA SER A 91 2.43 14.12 -12.25
C SER A 91 2.54 13.56 -10.82
N SER A 92 3.73 13.10 -10.44
CA SER A 92 3.99 12.61 -9.08
C SER A 92 3.84 13.72 -8.04
N LEU A 93 4.38 14.91 -8.28
CA LEU A 93 4.24 16.04 -7.36
C LEU A 93 2.79 16.47 -7.17
N ILE A 94 1.99 16.54 -8.23
CA ILE A 94 0.56 16.87 -8.14
C ILE A 94 -0.15 15.86 -7.22
N LYS A 95 0.10 14.58 -7.42
CA LYS A 95 -0.46 13.48 -6.65
C LYS A 95 -0.05 13.52 -5.17
N TYR A 96 1.24 13.71 -4.90
CA TYR A 96 1.77 13.73 -3.52
C TYR A 96 1.39 15.02 -2.79
N MET A 97 1.43 16.18 -3.43
CA MET A 97 1.02 17.45 -2.82
C MET A 97 -0.49 17.48 -2.50
N SER A 98 -1.32 16.90 -3.38
CA SER A 98 -2.75 16.73 -3.09
C SER A 98 -2.99 15.86 -1.85
N ALA A 99 -2.25 14.77 -1.71
CA ALA A 99 -2.38 13.85 -0.58
C ALA A 99 -1.72 14.37 0.71
N ASP A 100 -0.68 15.20 0.60
CA ASP A 100 -0.07 15.90 1.74
C ASP A 100 -1.06 16.83 2.44
N GLY A 101 -2.01 17.41 1.66
CA GLY A 101 -3.12 18.22 2.17
C GLY A 101 -2.72 19.61 2.66
N ARG A 102 -1.47 20.04 2.44
CA ARG A 102 -1.04 21.40 2.74
C ARG A 102 -1.70 22.43 1.83
N PHE A 103 -1.84 22.08 0.55
CA PHE A 103 -2.44 22.91 -0.48
C PHE A 103 -3.61 22.21 -1.17
N SER A 104 -4.61 23.00 -1.58
CA SER A 104 -5.60 22.58 -2.55
C SER A 104 -5.00 22.75 -3.95
N MET A 105 -4.95 21.67 -4.73
CA MET A 105 -4.31 21.66 -6.03
C MET A 105 -5.24 22.26 -7.10
N LEU A 106 -4.75 23.27 -7.81
CA LEU A 106 -5.46 23.90 -8.93
C LEU A 106 -5.29 23.14 -10.25
N ASN A 107 -4.50 22.08 -10.24
CA ASN A 107 -4.25 21.26 -11.43
C ASN A 107 -5.53 20.58 -11.92
N GLY A 108 -5.75 20.62 -13.25
CA GLY A 108 -6.72 19.76 -13.92
C GLY A 108 -6.28 18.29 -13.86
N ASN A 109 -7.21 17.38 -14.10
CA ASN A 109 -6.98 15.94 -13.98
C ASN A 109 -6.68 15.31 -15.35
N LEU A 110 -5.61 15.76 -16.01
CA LEU A 110 -5.15 15.14 -17.26
C LEU A 110 -3.66 14.82 -17.15
N GLY A 111 -3.36 13.63 -16.83
CA GLY A 111 -2.10 12.90 -16.90
C GLY A 111 -2.50 11.44 -16.98
N LEU A 112 -2.98 11.02 -18.15
CA LEU A 112 -3.70 9.75 -18.31
C LEU A 112 -2.78 8.55 -18.41
N SER A 113 -1.51 8.73 -18.76
CA SER A 113 -0.61 7.62 -19.06
C SER A 113 0.58 7.55 -18.09
N ASP A 114 0.87 6.32 -17.69
CA ASP A 114 2.06 5.94 -16.98
C ASP A 114 3.14 5.63 -18.03
N HIS A 115 4.00 6.62 -18.33
CA HIS A 115 5.06 6.47 -19.34
C HIS A 115 6.25 5.74 -18.75
N ASN A 116 6.71 4.70 -19.41
CA ASN A 116 7.99 4.09 -19.10
C ASN A 116 9.10 4.76 -19.93
N TYR A 117 10.22 5.10 -19.29
CA TYR A 117 11.37 5.72 -19.93
C TYR A 117 12.68 5.31 -19.26
N TYR A 118 13.81 5.59 -19.91
CA TYR A 118 15.13 5.16 -19.46
C TYR A 118 15.46 5.65 -18.06
N GLN A 119 15.92 4.75 -17.18
CA GLN A 119 16.30 4.98 -15.77
C GLN A 119 15.16 5.50 -14.85
N ARG A 120 13.91 5.32 -15.21
CA ARG A 120 12.77 5.77 -14.41
C ARG A 120 12.83 5.27 -12.96
N ASP A 121 12.96 3.97 -12.79
CA ASP A 121 12.88 3.33 -11.47
C ASP A 121 14.20 3.48 -10.68
N GLU A 122 15.34 3.59 -11.35
CA GLU A 122 16.65 3.63 -10.72
C GLU A 122 17.09 5.05 -10.35
N LEU A 123 17.04 6.01 -11.30
CA LEU A 123 17.52 7.37 -11.11
C LEU A 123 16.41 8.34 -10.73
N TYR A 124 15.29 8.33 -11.47
CA TYR A 124 14.28 9.37 -11.31
C TYR A 124 13.39 9.17 -10.09
N SER A 125 13.23 7.96 -9.59
CA SER A 125 12.63 7.69 -8.28
C SER A 125 13.45 8.34 -7.14
N ARG A 126 14.79 8.31 -7.22
CA ARG A 126 15.69 8.97 -6.27
C ARG A 126 15.63 10.50 -6.39
N ILE A 127 15.61 11.02 -7.61
CA ILE A 127 15.44 12.45 -7.88
C ILE A 127 14.11 12.94 -7.31
N PHE A 128 13.03 12.18 -7.47
CA PHE A 128 11.73 12.52 -6.89
C PHE A 128 11.78 12.57 -5.35
N ARG A 129 12.40 11.57 -4.69
CA ARG A 129 12.57 11.56 -3.24
C ARG A 129 13.35 12.78 -2.75
N GLU A 130 14.49 13.10 -3.38
CA GLU A 130 15.26 14.29 -3.02
C GLU A 130 14.48 15.58 -3.28
N THR A 131 13.74 15.66 -4.39
CA THR A 131 12.83 16.79 -4.67
C THR A 131 11.82 16.96 -3.54
N TRP A 132 11.17 15.88 -3.13
CA TRP A 132 10.16 15.91 -2.06
C TRP A 132 10.74 16.36 -0.73
N ASP A 133 11.90 15.84 -0.33
CA ASP A 133 12.56 16.24 0.91
C ASP A 133 12.97 17.71 0.90
N ARG A 134 13.44 18.24 -0.24
CA ARG A 134 13.72 19.67 -0.38
C ARG A 134 12.44 20.51 -0.31
N LEU A 135 11.36 20.08 -0.92
CA LEU A 135 10.08 20.76 -0.81
C LEU A 135 9.57 20.77 0.65
N ARG A 136 9.85 19.74 1.44
CA ARG A 136 9.59 19.73 2.88
C ARG A 136 10.45 20.74 3.62
N GLN A 137 11.73 20.85 3.31
CA GLN A 137 12.65 21.86 3.88
C GLN A 137 12.19 23.28 3.55
N HIS A 138 11.71 23.52 2.33
CA HIS A 138 11.12 24.80 1.91
C HIS A 138 9.70 25.04 2.44
N GLY A 139 9.14 24.10 3.21
CA GLY A 139 7.80 24.20 3.76
C GLY A 139 6.68 24.12 2.73
N ILE A 140 6.93 23.53 1.56
CA ILE A 140 5.91 23.29 0.52
C ILE A 140 5.22 21.95 0.74
N ALA A 141 5.89 20.98 1.35
CA ALA A 141 5.33 19.71 1.78
C ALA A 141 5.53 19.53 3.30
N GLN A 142 4.74 18.67 3.94
CA GLN A 142 4.79 18.43 5.39
C GLN A 142 5.11 16.98 5.73
N ARG A 143 4.45 16.02 5.06
CA ARG A 143 4.51 14.59 5.38
C ARG A 143 5.63 13.92 4.61
N SER A 144 6.16 12.80 5.16
CA SER A 144 7.11 11.96 4.41
C SER A 144 6.39 11.19 3.28
N ILE A 145 7.14 10.72 2.29
CA ILE A 145 6.63 9.91 1.18
C ILE A 145 5.92 8.67 1.75
N GLU A 146 6.55 7.97 2.70
CA GLU A 146 6.01 6.74 3.30
C GLU A 146 4.67 6.99 4.02
N ALA A 147 4.56 8.11 4.74
CA ALA A 147 3.32 8.50 5.39
C ALA A 147 2.20 8.85 4.39
N ILE A 148 2.57 9.35 3.21
CA ILE A 148 1.61 9.63 2.14
C ILE A 148 1.22 8.35 1.42
N ASP A 149 2.17 7.50 1.03
CA ASP A 149 1.92 6.23 0.33
C ASP A 149 0.90 5.34 1.05
N ASN A 150 0.96 5.33 2.38
CA ASN A 150 0.04 4.58 3.22
C ASN A 150 -1.29 5.31 3.51
N SER A 151 -1.46 6.55 3.03
CA SER A 151 -2.68 7.31 3.29
C SER A 151 -3.81 6.97 2.31
N ASP A 152 -5.03 6.88 2.84
CA ASP A 152 -6.22 6.67 2.00
C ASP A 152 -6.45 7.82 1.03
N VAL A 153 -6.13 9.05 1.43
CA VAL A 153 -6.22 10.23 0.55
C VAL A 153 -5.36 10.06 -0.70
N PHE A 154 -4.17 9.46 -0.55
CA PHE A 154 -3.30 9.17 -1.68
C PHE A 154 -3.83 8.01 -2.53
N LYS A 155 -4.35 6.96 -1.91
CA LYS A 155 -4.90 5.79 -2.61
C LYS A 155 -6.10 6.16 -3.47
N TYR A 156 -6.94 7.07 -2.98
CA TYR A 156 -8.16 7.54 -3.67
C TYR A 156 -8.00 8.94 -4.26
N SER A 157 -6.77 9.37 -4.55
CA SER A 157 -6.51 10.63 -5.22
C SER A 157 -7.01 10.59 -6.68
N PRO A 158 -7.75 11.62 -7.14
CA PRO A 158 -8.17 11.71 -8.53
C PRO A 158 -7.02 12.02 -9.49
N TYR A 159 -5.82 12.25 -8.98
CA TYR A 159 -4.62 12.57 -9.77
C TYR A 159 -3.76 11.33 -10.07
N LYS A 160 -4.27 10.12 -9.83
CA LYS A 160 -3.58 8.89 -10.23
C LYS A 160 -3.58 8.73 -11.74
N SER A 161 -2.47 8.22 -12.27
CA SER A 161 -2.42 7.74 -13.64
C SER A 161 -3.34 6.53 -13.79
N LEU A 162 -4.09 6.49 -14.88
CA LEU A 162 -4.90 5.33 -15.24
C LEU A 162 -4.07 4.36 -16.06
N SER A 163 -4.29 3.07 -15.86
CA SER A 163 -3.76 2.05 -16.78
C SER A 163 -4.47 2.08 -18.13
N ALA A 164 -3.91 1.43 -19.13
CA ALA A 164 -4.52 1.35 -20.45
C ALA A 164 -5.96 0.78 -20.41
N ASP A 165 -6.20 -0.25 -19.61
CA ASP A 165 -7.53 -0.85 -19.40
C ASP A 165 -8.51 0.13 -18.74
N GLN A 166 -8.05 0.86 -17.72
CA GLN A 166 -8.86 1.90 -17.05
C GLN A 166 -9.11 3.11 -17.96
N GLN A 167 -8.13 3.49 -18.77
CA GLN A 167 -8.24 4.57 -19.75
C GLN A 167 -9.27 4.23 -20.82
N GLN A 168 -9.21 3.01 -21.37
CA GLN A 168 -10.20 2.52 -22.30
C GLN A 168 -11.60 2.50 -21.67
N GLY A 169 -11.71 2.00 -20.44
CA GLY A 169 -12.96 2.01 -19.68
C GLY A 169 -13.49 3.43 -19.43
N LEU A 170 -12.62 4.41 -19.13
CA LEU A 170 -13.00 5.82 -19.00
C LEU A 170 -13.62 6.36 -20.30
N ILE A 171 -12.97 6.12 -21.44
CA ILE A 171 -13.44 6.58 -22.75
C ILE A 171 -14.81 5.97 -23.06
N GLU A 172 -14.99 4.66 -22.82
CA GLU A 172 -16.26 3.97 -23.03
C GLU A 172 -17.38 4.48 -22.12
N ILE A 173 -17.09 4.77 -20.85
CA ILE A 173 -18.05 5.42 -19.93
C ILE A 173 -18.44 6.79 -20.48
N MET A 174 -17.47 7.63 -20.85
CA MET A 174 -17.75 8.98 -21.35
C MET A 174 -18.54 8.98 -22.65
N ARG A 175 -18.25 8.09 -23.59
CA ARG A 175 -19.05 7.86 -24.79
C ARG A 175 -20.49 7.50 -24.43
N SER A 176 -20.67 6.64 -23.44
CA SER A 176 -22.00 6.23 -22.96
C SER A 176 -22.77 7.38 -22.29
N LEU A 177 -22.05 8.26 -21.58
CA LEU A 177 -22.68 9.46 -20.99
C LEU A 177 -23.13 10.47 -22.04
N VAL A 178 -22.45 10.54 -23.17
CA VAL A 178 -22.84 11.42 -24.31
C VAL A 178 -24.00 10.80 -25.10
N ASP A 179 -24.13 9.50 -25.19
CA ASP A 179 -25.20 8.86 -25.97
C ASP A 179 -26.58 9.07 -25.29
N PRO A 180 -27.52 9.79 -25.90
CA PRO A 180 -28.84 10.07 -25.31
C PRO A 180 -29.72 8.84 -25.12
N ARG A 181 -29.41 7.72 -25.80
CA ARG A 181 -30.16 6.46 -25.70
C ARG A 181 -29.80 5.68 -24.45
N LEU A 182 -28.58 5.85 -23.93
CA LEU A 182 -28.07 5.11 -22.78
C LEU A 182 -28.37 5.89 -21.49
N ARG A 183 -28.93 5.21 -20.52
CA ARG A 183 -29.20 5.71 -19.17
C ARG A 183 -28.30 5.05 -18.12
N HIS A 184 -27.95 3.78 -18.30
CA HIS A 184 -27.21 3.01 -17.34
C HIS A 184 -25.91 2.49 -17.93
N VAL A 185 -24.84 2.58 -17.17
CA VAL A 185 -23.52 2.01 -17.48
C VAL A 185 -23.13 1.09 -16.33
N VAL A 186 -22.91 -0.18 -16.61
CA VAL A 186 -22.41 -1.12 -15.61
C VAL A 186 -20.94 -1.40 -15.88
N VAL A 187 -20.06 -0.89 -14.99
CA VAL A 187 -18.63 -1.12 -15.04
C VAL A 187 -18.32 -2.33 -14.17
N GLN A 188 -18.18 -3.47 -14.81
CA GLN A 188 -17.93 -4.75 -14.15
C GLN A 188 -16.44 -5.02 -14.03
N GLY A 189 -15.98 -5.43 -12.85
CA GLY A 189 -14.58 -5.80 -12.63
C GLY A 189 -14.38 -6.43 -11.26
N GLY A 190 -13.42 -7.33 -11.14
CA GLY A 190 -13.07 -7.99 -9.89
C GLY A 190 -12.42 -7.06 -8.85
N ALA A 191 -12.12 -7.62 -7.69
CA ALA A 191 -11.40 -6.91 -6.65
C ALA A 191 -10.03 -6.41 -7.17
N GLY A 192 -9.71 -5.12 -6.97
CA GLY A 192 -8.42 -4.54 -7.33
C GLY A 192 -8.26 -4.12 -8.79
N THR A 193 -9.32 -4.13 -9.60
CA THR A 193 -9.28 -3.57 -10.97
C THR A 193 -9.29 -2.03 -11.01
N GLY A 194 -9.40 -1.37 -9.83
CA GLY A 194 -9.35 0.08 -9.71
C GLY A 194 -10.66 0.79 -10.01
N LYS A 195 -11.79 0.12 -9.88
CA LYS A 195 -13.15 0.69 -10.04
C LYS A 195 -13.33 2.01 -9.30
N SER A 196 -13.01 2.05 -8.01
CA SER A 196 -13.12 3.27 -7.18
C SER A 196 -12.21 4.39 -7.65
N VAL A 197 -10.98 4.06 -8.11
CA VAL A 197 -10.05 5.05 -8.68
C VAL A 197 -10.66 5.65 -9.95
N LEU A 198 -11.20 4.82 -10.83
CA LEU A 198 -11.85 5.26 -12.07
C LEU A 198 -13.09 6.10 -11.80
N ALA A 199 -13.91 5.74 -10.80
CA ALA A 199 -15.09 6.51 -10.38
C ALA A 199 -14.71 7.93 -9.93
N ILE A 200 -13.69 8.04 -9.05
CA ILE A 200 -13.24 9.32 -8.52
C ILE A 200 -12.56 10.17 -9.60
N PHE A 201 -11.78 9.51 -10.46
CA PHE A 201 -11.15 10.17 -11.61
C PHE A 201 -12.19 10.80 -12.55
N LEU A 202 -13.17 10.00 -12.99
CA LEU A 202 -14.28 10.46 -13.82
C LEU A 202 -15.04 11.60 -13.16
N PHE A 203 -15.34 11.48 -11.87
CA PHE A 203 -16.05 12.49 -11.10
C PHE A 203 -15.29 13.82 -11.11
N LYS A 204 -13.99 13.81 -10.83
CA LYS A 204 -13.14 15.00 -10.89
C LYS A 204 -13.01 15.55 -12.31
N LEU A 205 -12.86 14.69 -13.30
CA LEU A 205 -12.71 15.08 -14.70
C LEU A 205 -13.91 15.91 -15.17
N ILE A 206 -15.14 15.46 -14.88
CA ILE A 206 -16.36 16.18 -15.27
C ILE A 206 -16.48 17.53 -14.53
N HIS A 207 -15.90 17.66 -13.32
CA HIS A 207 -15.87 18.91 -12.56
C HIS A 207 -14.67 19.82 -12.90
N SER A 208 -13.74 19.38 -13.76
CA SER A 208 -12.59 20.20 -14.16
C SER A 208 -12.99 21.29 -15.15
N ASP A 209 -12.27 22.43 -15.12
CA ASP A 209 -12.46 23.50 -16.08
C ASP A 209 -11.84 23.12 -17.43
N LEU A 210 -12.55 23.39 -18.53
CA LEU A 210 -12.03 23.12 -19.89
C LEU A 210 -10.83 24.00 -20.24
N ASP A 211 -10.80 25.24 -19.75
CA ASP A 211 -9.70 26.18 -20.02
C ASP A 211 -8.37 25.71 -19.41
N GLU A 212 -8.42 24.96 -18.31
CA GLU A 212 -7.22 24.33 -17.72
C GLU A 212 -6.64 23.21 -18.59
N LEU A 213 -7.48 22.58 -19.41
CA LEU A 213 -7.13 21.45 -20.25
C LEU A 213 -6.48 21.88 -21.58
N ASP A 214 -6.74 23.11 -22.05
CA ASP A 214 -6.29 23.56 -23.38
C ASP A 214 -4.80 23.98 -23.43
N LEU A 215 -4.09 23.93 -22.30
CA LEU A 215 -2.70 24.39 -22.17
C LEU A 215 -1.64 23.30 -22.36
N ARG A 216 -2.00 22.07 -22.68
CA ARG A 216 -1.07 20.92 -22.80
C ARG A 216 -1.10 20.30 -24.20
N GLU A 217 0.04 19.70 -24.60
CA GLU A 217 0.09 18.74 -25.71
C GLU A 217 -0.51 17.42 -25.25
N PHE A 218 -1.44 16.85 -26.00
CA PHE A 218 -2.17 15.63 -25.67
C PHE A 218 -1.81 14.47 -26.60
N SER A 219 -1.80 13.26 -26.05
CA SER A 219 -1.88 12.02 -26.84
C SER A 219 -3.24 11.94 -27.57
N ASP A 220 -3.39 11.03 -28.50
CA ASP A 220 -4.66 10.90 -29.24
C ASP A 220 -5.80 10.47 -28.32
N GLU A 221 -5.53 9.61 -27.33
CA GLU A 221 -6.50 9.21 -26.32
C GLU A 221 -6.91 10.37 -25.41
N GLU A 222 -5.96 11.23 -25.03
CA GLU A 222 -6.24 12.43 -24.24
C GLU A 222 -7.06 13.45 -25.00
N LYS A 223 -6.85 13.58 -26.32
CA LYS A 223 -7.69 14.40 -27.20
C LYS A 223 -9.12 13.89 -27.23
N GLU A 224 -9.32 12.58 -27.33
CA GLU A 224 -10.65 11.99 -27.33
C GLU A 224 -11.38 12.24 -25.99
N VAL A 225 -10.70 12.03 -24.84
CA VAL A 225 -11.27 12.31 -23.53
C VAL A 225 -11.69 13.79 -23.41
N ARG A 226 -10.85 14.70 -23.89
CA ARG A 226 -11.16 16.14 -23.90
C ARG A 226 -12.37 16.47 -24.76
N ASP A 227 -12.46 15.88 -25.94
CA ASP A 227 -13.57 16.13 -26.86
C ASP A 227 -14.89 15.57 -26.32
N LEU A 228 -14.87 14.39 -25.70
CA LEU A 228 -16.00 13.81 -24.98
C LEU A 228 -16.42 14.68 -23.78
N LEU A 229 -15.46 15.20 -23.03
CA LEU A 229 -15.76 16.11 -21.93
C LEU A 229 -16.44 17.40 -22.42
N ARG A 230 -15.97 17.97 -23.53
CA ARG A 230 -16.64 19.13 -24.16
C ARG A 230 -18.07 18.81 -24.55
N GLN A 231 -18.34 17.64 -25.15
CA GLN A 231 -19.70 17.21 -25.50
C GLN A 231 -20.58 17.05 -24.25
N ILE A 232 -20.07 16.44 -23.18
CA ILE A 232 -20.81 16.32 -21.90
C ILE A 232 -21.16 17.72 -21.39
N LYS A 233 -20.20 18.65 -21.34
CA LYS A 233 -20.43 20.02 -20.84
C LYS A 233 -21.27 20.89 -21.76
N GLN A 234 -21.32 20.62 -23.06
CA GLN A 234 -22.27 21.26 -23.98
C GLN A 234 -23.72 20.83 -23.71
N THR A 235 -23.90 19.55 -23.37
CA THR A 235 -25.22 18.99 -23.07
C THR A 235 -25.67 19.35 -21.64
N ILE A 236 -24.76 19.28 -20.67
CA ILE A 236 -25.02 19.56 -19.25
C ILE A 236 -23.85 20.43 -18.72
N PRO A 237 -23.95 21.79 -18.82
CA PRO A 237 -22.83 22.68 -18.49
C PRO A 237 -22.34 22.59 -17.04
N GLN A 238 -23.26 22.40 -16.10
CA GLN A 238 -22.99 22.23 -14.68
C GLN A 238 -23.81 21.07 -14.12
N PRO A 239 -23.37 19.81 -14.37
CA PRO A 239 -24.15 18.65 -13.97
C PRO A 239 -24.25 18.54 -12.45
N ARG A 240 -25.46 18.30 -11.95
CA ARG A 240 -25.67 17.87 -10.57
C ARG A 240 -25.25 16.43 -10.46
N MET A 241 -24.11 16.20 -9.86
CA MET A 241 -23.56 14.85 -9.72
C MET A 241 -23.53 14.40 -8.26
N ALA A 242 -23.65 13.10 -8.06
CA ALA A 242 -23.40 12.46 -6.78
C ALA A 242 -22.53 11.22 -6.95
N LEU A 243 -21.61 11.00 -5.99
CA LEU A 243 -20.90 9.74 -5.79
C LEU A 243 -21.57 9.01 -4.63
N VAL A 244 -22.35 8.00 -4.96
CA VAL A 244 -23.06 7.17 -3.99
C VAL A 244 -22.14 6.07 -3.49
N VAL A 245 -21.98 5.99 -2.16
CA VAL A 245 -21.14 4.99 -1.50
C VAL A 245 -21.93 4.34 -0.37
N PRO A 246 -22.34 3.07 -0.51
CA PRO A 246 -23.16 2.38 0.49
C PRO A 246 -22.49 2.24 1.85
N MET A 247 -21.17 2.01 1.89
CA MET A 247 -20.40 1.76 3.11
C MET A 247 -20.01 3.08 3.82
N SER A 248 -20.42 3.24 5.08
CA SER A 248 -20.21 4.47 5.86
C SER A 248 -18.73 4.76 6.14
N SER A 249 -17.92 3.74 6.44
CA SER A 249 -16.48 3.89 6.67
C SER A 249 -15.77 4.43 5.43
N PHE A 250 -15.99 3.79 4.29
CA PHE A 250 -15.39 4.17 3.01
C PHE A 250 -15.89 5.54 2.53
N ARG A 251 -17.18 5.85 2.70
CA ARG A 251 -17.74 7.18 2.43
C ARG A 251 -17.04 8.27 3.22
N SER A 252 -16.73 8.04 4.50
CA SER A 252 -15.97 8.97 5.33
C SER A 252 -14.58 9.26 4.76
N THR A 253 -13.89 8.22 4.29
CA THR A 253 -12.57 8.32 3.63
C THR A 253 -12.64 9.17 2.36
N LEU A 254 -13.62 8.90 1.49
CA LEU A 254 -13.79 9.66 0.24
C LEU A 254 -14.18 11.12 0.50
N LYS A 255 -14.99 11.41 1.53
CA LYS A 255 -15.27 12.79 1.95
C LYS A 255 -13.99 13.54 2.38
N LYS A 256 -13.05 12.86 3.05
CA LYS A 256 -11.74 13.43 3.37
C LYS A 256 -10.90 13.69 2.10
N ALA A 257 -10.90 12.75 1.15
CA ALA A 257 -10.18 12.92 -0.12
C ALA A 257 -10.75 14.11 -0.94
N PHE A 258 -12.07 14.22 -1.07
CA PHE A 258 -12.72 15.30 -1.82
C PHE A 258 -12.44 16.69 -1.24
N ARG A 259 -12.26 16.81 0.08
CA ARG A 259 -11.97 18.10 0.74
C ARG A 259 -10.66 18.73 0.25
N ASN A 260 -9.70 17.94 -0.19
CA ASN A 260 -8.36 18.38 -0.59
C ASN A 260 -8.20 18.54 -2.11
N VAL A 261 -9.32 18.46 -2.85
CA VAL A 261 -9.32 18.55 -4.32
C VAL A 261 -10.16 19.74 -4.76
N ALA A 262 -9.55 20.68 -5.48
CA ALA A 262 -10.27 21.85 -6.00
C ALA A 262 -11.45 21.42 -6.88
N GLY A 263 -12.59 22.09 -6.71
CA GLY A 263 -13.84 21.82 -7.45
C GLY A 263 -14.64 20.62 -6.92
N LEU A 264 -14.14 19.89 -5.90
CA LEU A 264 -14.87 18.82 -5.23
C LEU A 264 -15.27 19.22 -3.80
N HIS A 265 -16.44 18.76 -3.37
CA HIS A 265 -16.95 18.99 -2.02
C HIS A 265 -17.34 17.68 -1.35
N PRO A 266 -17.13 17.53 -0.02
CA PRO A 266 -17.51 16.34 0.72
C PRO A 266 -18.99 15.95 0.58
N ASP A 267 -19.87 16.93 0.38
CA ASP A 267 -21.33 16.72 0.26
C ASP A 267 -21.73 16.07 -1.07
N MET A 268 -20.83 16.00 -2.04
CA MET A 268 -21.02 15.27 -3.30
C MET A 268 -20.91 13.75 -3.10
N VAL A 269 -20.31 13.30 -1.99
CA VAL A 269 -20.20 11.88 -1.61
C VAL A 269 -21.32 11.56 -0.62
N ILE A 270 -22.31 10.79 -1.07
CA ILE A 270 -23.57 10.58 -0.35
C ILE A 270 -23.83 9.10 -0.04
N SER A 271 -24.74 8.85 0.89
CA SER A 271 -25.33 7.51 1.11
C SER A 271 -26.50 7.28 0.13
N PRO A 272 -26.89 6.01 -0.12
CA PRO A 272 -28.05 5.72 -0.96
C PRO A 272 -29.34 6.44 -0.49
N SER A 273 -29.59 6.54 0.82
CA SER A 273 -30.76 7.22 1.36
C SER A 273 -30.78 8.74 1.11
N GLU A 274 -29.62 9.34 0.85
CA GLU A 274 -29.56 10.78 0.54
C GLU A 274 -29.99 11.10 -0.90
N LEU A 275 -30.10 10.10 -1.78
CA LEU A 275 -30.66 10.25 -3.14
C LEU A 275 -32.10 10.80 -3.10
N THR A 276 -32.85 10.52 -2.02
CA THR A 276 -34.24 11.02 -1.88
C THR A 276 -34.34 12.54 -1.82
N LYS A 277 -33.22 13.26 -1.58
CA LYS A 277 -33.23 14.72 -1.39
C LYS A 277 -33.43 15.50 -2.68
N GLN A 278 -32.94 15.00 -3.81
CA GLN A 278 -33.02 15.66 -5.10
C GLN A 278 -32.75 14.69 -6.26
N HIS A 279 -33.11 15.13 -7.47
CA HIS A 279 -32.77 14.43 -8.71
C HIS A 279 -31.39 14.88 -9.21
N TYR A 280 -30.64 13.96 -9.82
CA TYR A 280 -29.27 14.17 -10.32
C TYR A 280 -29.20 13.95 -11.82
N ASP A 281 -28.37 14.75 -12.50
CA ASP A 281 -28.09 14.54 -13.92
C ASP A 281 -27.21 13.30 -14.12
N ILE A 282 -26.21 13.09 -13.24
CA ILE A 282 -25.30 11.94 -13.29
C ILE A 282 -25.08 11.39 -11.86
N VAL A 283 -25.29 10.10 -11.67
CA VAL A 283 -24.96 9.39 -10.43
C VAL A 283 -23.89 8.34 -10.71
N LEU A 284 -22.79 8.38 -9.98
CA LEU A 284 -21.81 7.30 -9.93
C LEU A 284 -22.02 6.50 -8.66
N VAL A 285 -22.11 5.18 -8.75
CA VAL A 285 -22.28 4.30 -7.59
C VAL A 285 -21.06 3.43 -7.44
N ASP A 286 -20.23 3.70 -6.43
CA ASP A 286 -19.10 2.85 -6.12
C ASP A 286 -19.52 1.71 -5.18
N GLU A 287 -18.91 0.53 -5.33
CA GLU A 287 -19.26 -0.70 -4.62
C GLU A 287 -20.77 -1.00 -4.74
N SER A 288 -21.31 -0.92 -5.96
CA SER A 288 -22.76 -1.02 -6.20
C SER A 288 -23.38 -2.37 -5.80
N HIS A 289 -22.58 -3.45 -5.75
CA HIS A 289 -22.99 -4.75 -5.19
C HIS A 289 -23.35 -4.68 -3.69
N ARG A 290 -23.06 -3.56 -3.00
CA ARG A 290 -23.40 -3.29 -1.59
C ARG A 290 -24.68 -2.47 -1.43
N LEU A 291 -25.32 -2.06 -2.51
CA LEU A 291 -26.68 -1.53 -2.46
C LEU A 291 -27.60 -2.58 -1.85
N ARG A 292 -28.66 -2.16 -1.16
CA ARG A 292 -29.44 -3.04 -0.31
C ARG A 292 -30.84 -3.28 -0.83
N LYS A 293 -31.32 -4.48 -0.55
CA LYS A 293 -32.74 -4.83 -0.56
C LYS A 293 -33.28 -4.89 0.88
N ARG A 294 -34.60 -4.97 1.04
CA ARG A 294 -35.27 -4.91 2.35
C ARG A 294 -35.17 -6.23 3.14
N VAL A 295 -33.95 -6.72 3.37
CA VAL A 295 -33.65 -7.95 4.09
C VAL A 295 -32.59 -7.69 5.14
N ASN A 296 -32.78 -8.13 6.38
CA ASN A 296 -31.80 -8.06 7.48
C ASN A 296 -31.17 -6.67 7.71
N LEU A 297 -31.93 -5.59 7.52
CA LEU A 297 -31.44 -4.22 7.59
C LEU A 297 -31.19 -3.71 9.01
N GLY A 298 -31.69 -4.42 10.05
CA GLY A 298 -31.54 -3.98 11.43
C GLY A 298 -32.16 -2.59 11.67
N ALA A 299 -31.42 -1.69 12.24
CA ALA A 299 -31.88 -0.30 12.50
C ALA A 299 -32.16 0.50 11.21
N TYR A 300 -31.76 0.02 10.05
CA TYR A 300 -31.92 0.73 8.77
C TYR A 300 -33.31 0.51 8.14
N PHE A 301 -34.15 -0.43 8.64
CA PHE A 301 -35.49 -0.69 8.09
C PHE A 301 -36.34 0.58 7.98
N GLY A 302 -36.38 1.39 9.05
CA GLY A 302 -37.20 2.60 9.04
C GLY A 302 -36.73 3.65 8.01
N ALA A 303 -35.44 3.80 7.84
CA ALA A 303 -34.87 4.71 6.85
C ALA A 303 -35.11 4.22 5.42
N PHE A 304 -35.02 2.90 5.20
CA PHE A 304 -35.32 2.28 3.91
C PHE A 304 -36.83 2.48 3.53
N ASP A 305 -37.73 2.18 4.46
CA ASP A 305 -39.20 2.34 4.23
C ASP A 305 -39.55 3.82 3.94
N ALA A 306 -38.95 4.75 4.67
CA ALA A 306 -39.15 6.19 4.45
C ALA A 306 -38.64 6.64 3.07
N ALA A 307 -37.48 6.16 2.63
CA ALA A 307 -36.94 6.44 1.31
C ALA A 307 -37.86 5.91 0.20
N CYS A 308 -38.32 4.67 0.29
CA CYS A 308 -39.27 4.11 -0.66
C CYS A 308 -40.57 4.93 -0.75
N ALA A 309 -41.12 5.36 0.40
CA ALA A 309 -42.31 6.21 0.43
C ALA A 309 -42.10 7.54 -0.28
N VAL A 310 -40.97 8.21 -0.07
CA VAL A 310 -40.60 9.47 -0.75
C VAL A 310 -40.48 9.27 -2.26
N LEU A 311 -39.92 8.15 -2.69
CA LEU A 311 -39.69 7.84 -4.11
C LEU A 311 -40.92 7.25 -4.81
N GLY A 312 -41.96 6.93 -4.07
CA GLY A 312 -43.18 6.27 -4.59
C GLY A 312 -42.92 4.84 -5.06
N LEU A 313 -42.01 4.11 -4.36
CA LEU A 313 -41.65 2.74 -4.67
C LEU A 313 -42.21 1.78 -3.63
N ASP A 314 -42.57 0.57 -4.08
CA ASP A 314 -42.98 -0.50 -3.14
C ASP A 314 -41.76 -1.06 -2.41
N LYS A 315 -41.71 -0.84 -1.09
CA LYS A 315 -40.61 -1.27 -0.22
C LYS A 315 -40.35 -2.78 -0.19
N ASN A 316 -41.34 -3.59 -0.57
CA ASN A 316 -41.23 -5.06 -0.53
C ASN A 316 -40.60 -5.65 -1.80
N THR A 317 -40.60 -4.90 -2.89
CA THR A 317 -40.09 -5.34 -4.19
C THR A 317 -38.91 -4.54 -4.68
N CYS A 318 -38.69 -3.30 -4.17
CA CYS A 318 -37.59 -2.45 -4.61
C CYS A 318 -36.31 -2.68 -3.81
N SER A 319 -35.20 -2.29 -4.43
CA SER A 319 -33.89 -2.20 -3.83
C SER A 319 -33.31 -0.77 -3.90
N GLU A 320 -32.16 -0.51 -3.29
CA GLU A 320 -31.47 0.77 -3.45
C GLU A 320 -30.97 0.99 -4.90
N VAL A 321 -30.93 -0.05 -5.73
CA VAL A 321 -30.67 0.04 -7.18
C VAL A 321 -31.79 0.83 -7.85
N ASP A 322 -33.04 0.57 -7.49
CA ASP A 322 -34.20 1.30 -8.01
C ASP A 322 -34.18 2.78 -7.60
N TRP A 323 -33.67 3.09 -6.39
CA TRP A 323 -33.53 4.49 -5.97
C TRP A 323 -32.54 5.26 -6.86
N VAL A 324 -31.42 4.62 -7.23
CA VAL A 324 -30.43 5.22 -8.13
C VAL A 324 -31.06 5.48 -9.50
N THR A 325 -31.70 4.48 -10.08
CA THR A 325 -32.31 4.58 -11.42
C THR A 325 -33.46 5.58 -11.45
N ARG A 326 -34.18 5.74 -10.34
CA ARG A 326 -35.30 6.70 -10.21
C ARG A 326 -34.82 8.14 -10.05
N GLN A 327 -33.67 8.34 -9.40
CA GLN A 327 -33.17 9.67 -9.02
C GLN A 327 -32.03 10.18 -9.91
N SER A 328 -31.81 9.55 -11.07
CA SER A 328 -30.77 9.99 -12.01
C SER A 328 -31.23 9.91 -13.46
N ASP A 329 -30.74 10.84 -14.30
CA ASP A 329 -30.86 10.74 -15.75
C ASP A 329 -29.87 9.74 -16.33
N LYS A 330 -28.62 9.74 -15.77
CA LYS A 330 -27.56 8.80 -16.10
C LYS A 330 -27.01 8.17 -14.81
N ALA A 331 -26.88 6.84 -14.79
CA ALA A 331 -26.27 6.10 -13.67
C ALA A 331 -25.09 5.25 -14.14
N VAL A 332 -23.96 5.32 -13.44
CA VAL A 332 -22.78 4.46 -13.66
C VAL A 332 -22.59 3.61 -12.42
N PHE A 333 -22.76 2.30 -12.55
CA PHE A 333 -22.63 1.32 -11.48
C PHE A 333 -21.26 0.63 -11.56
N PHE A 334 -20.40 0.83 -10.57
CA PHE A 334 -19.15 0.08 -10.43
C PHE A 334 -19.44 -1.19 -9.65
N TYR A 335 -19.50 -2.31 -10.34
CA TYR A 335 -20.04 -3.57 -9.88
C TYR A 335 -18.99 -4.69 -9.82
N ASP A 336 -19.06 -5.50 -8.78
CA ASP A 336 -18.27 -6.73 -8.62
C ASP A 336 -19.20 -7.87 -8.17
N PRO A 337 -19.50 -8.84 -9.03
CA PRO A 337 -20.44 -9.92 -8.70
C PRO A 337 -19.97 -10.83 -7.56
N ASP A 338 -18.66 -10.91 -7.35
CA ASP A 338 -18.05 -11.81 -6.36
C ASP A 338 -17.88 -11.16 -4.97
N GLN A 339 -18.28 -9.91 -4.79
CA GLN A 339 -18.17 -9.18 -3.52
C GLN A 339 -19.50 -8.97 -2.78
N SER A 340 -20.59 -9.58 -3.22
CA SER A 340 -21.81 -9.70 -2.41
C SER A 340 -21.55 -10.70 -1.27
N ILE A 341 -21.70 -10.24 -0.02
CA ILE A 341 -21.34 -10.98 1.20
C ILE A 341 -22.47 -11.05 2.24
N LYS A 342 -23.64 -10.51 1.91
CA LYS A 342 -24.81 -10.48 2.81
C LYS A 342 -26.10 -10.67 2.06
N PRO A 343 -27.10 -11.29 2.70
CA PRO A 343 -28.46 -11.39 2.15
C PRO A 343 -29.15 -10.04 1.91
N SER A 344 -28.70 -8.98 2.59
CA SER A 344 -29.20 -7.61 2.39
C SER A 344 -28.63 -6.91 1.17
N ASP A 345 -27.57 -7.42 0.55
CA ASP A 345 -27.01 -6.84 -0.66
C ASP A 345 -28.00 -7.04 -1.83
N ALA A 346 -28.02 -6.12 -2.80
CA ALA A 346 -28.86 -6.23 -3.99
C ALA A 346 -28.58 -7.54 -4.74
N ASP A 347 -29.60 -8.12 -5.31
CA ASP A 347 -29.49 -9.39 -6.00
C ASP A 347 -28.69 -9.25 -7.30
N ALA A 348 -27.99 -10.32 -7.69
CA ALA A 348 -27.39 -10.38 -9.01
C ALA A 348 -28.44 -10.17 -10.12
N ALA A 349 -29.70 -10.61 -9.89
CA ALA A 349 -30.81 -10.43 -10.81
C ALA A 349 -31.12 -8.95 -11.09
N ASP A 350 -31.04 -8.06 -10.08
CA ASP A 350 -31.24 -6.61 -10.25
C ASP A 350 -30.23 -6.03 -11.26
N PHE A 351 -28.98 -6.48 -11.19
CA PHE A 351 -27.93 -6.05 -12.13
C PHE A 351 -28.06 -6.72 -13.51
N GLU A 352 -28.51 -7.97 -13.60
CA GLU A 352 -28.78 -8.63 -14.89
C GLU A 352 -29.95 -7.97 -15.62
N GLU A 353 -30.97 -7.52 -14.91
CA GLU A 353 -32.06 -6.73 -15.48
C GLU A 353 -31.55 -5.41 -16.07
N ILE A 354 -30.70 -4.68 -15.33
CA ILE A 354 -30.08 -3.44 -15.86
C ILE A 354 -29.21 -3.76 -17.08
N LYS A 355 -28.35 -4.76 -17.02
CA LYS A 355 -27.43 -5.13 -18.11
C LYS A 355 -28.16 -5.52 -19.39
N SER A 356 -29.30 -6.19 -19.27
CA SER A 356 -30.13 -6.64 -20.40
C SER A 356 -31.03 -5.55 -20.97
N SER A 357 -31.13 -4.40 -20.29
CA SER A 357 -31.97 -3.29 -20.76
C SER A 357 -31.41 -2.62 -22.02
N PRO A 358 -32.24 -2.24 -23.01
CA PRO A 358 -31.78 -1.63 -24.26
C PRO A 358 -31.16 -0.23 -24.07
N ASN A 359 -31.38 0.40 -22.93
CA ASN A 359 -30.77 1.69 -22.58
C ASN A 359 -29.57 1.57 -21.64
N SER A 360 -28.94 0.40 -21.62
CA SER A 360 -27.78 0.09 -20.79
C SER A 360 -26.58 -0.39 -21.61
N THR A 361 -25.40 -0.22 -21.07
CA THR A 361 -24.15 -0.81 -21.61
C THR A 361 -23.32 -1.41 -20.48
N VAL A 362 -22.51 -2.41 -20.81
CA VAL A 362 -21.61 -3.10 -19.87
C VAL A 362 -20.19 -2.92 -20.33
N ILE A 363 -19.34 -2.45 -19.40
CA ILE A 363 -17.90 -2.25 -19.60
C ILE A 363 -17.17 -3.17 -18.64
N THR A 364 -16.19 -3.93 -19.11
CA THR A 364 -15.45 -4.88 -18.28
C THR A 364 -14.02 -4.43 -18.06
N LEU A 365 -13.60 -4.30 -16.80
CA LEU A 365 -12.21 -4.05 -16.39
C LEU A 365 -11.57 -5.39 -16.02
N ALA A 366 -10.55 -5.79 -16.76
CA ALA A 366 -9.89 -7.08 -16.60
C ALA A 366 -8.57 -7.01 -15.80
N SER A 367 -7.85 -5.89 -15.83
CA SER A 367 -6.53 -5.76 -15.24
C SER A 367 -6.58 -5.64 -13.72
N GLN A 368 -5.73 -6.40 -13.02
CA GLN A 368 -5.61 -6.39 -11.56
C GLN A 368 -4.38 -5.57 -11.14
N PHE A 369 -4.58 -4.53 -10.31
CA PHE A 369 -3.52 -3.59 -9.89
C PHE A 369 -3.21 -3.60 -8.39
N ARG A 370 -4.09 -4.18 -7.56
CA ARG A 370 -3.91 -4.20 -6.11
C ARG A 370 -2.82 -5.16 -5.69
N VAL A 371 -2.93 -6.41 -6.11
CA VAL A 371 -2.05 -7.49 -5.70
C VAL A 371 -0.84 -7.56 -6.61
N ARG A 372 0.37 -7.54 -6.06
CA ARG A 372 1.61 -7.58 -6.86
C ARG A 372 1.78 -8.85 -7.71
N ALA A 373 1.12 -9.94 -7.33
CA ALA A 373 1.07 -11.17 -8.14
C ALA A 373 0.02 -11.12 -9.27
N GLY A 374 -0.76 -10.04 -9.39
CA GLY A 374 -1.72 -9.83 -10.47
C GLY A 374 -2.89 -10.82 -10.48
N GLN A 375 -3.44 -11.04 -11.67
CA GLN A 375 -4.62 -11.88 -11.89
C GLN A 375 -4.39 -13.38 -11.55
N HIS A 376 -3.14 -13.83 -11.62
CA HIS A 376 -2.78 -15.20 -11.25
C HIS A 376 -3.15 -15.51 -9.79
N TYR A 377 -2.84 -14.61 -8.85
CA TYR A 377 -3.18 -14.78 -7.44
C TYR A 377 -4.70 -14.78 -7.21
N VAL A 378 -5.44 -13.91 -7.89
CA VAL A 378 -6.90 -13.83 -7.75
C VAL A 378 -7.57 -15.15 -8.17
N ARG A 379 -7.16 -15.69 -9.32
CA ARG A 379 -7.67 -17.01 -9.79
C ARG A 379 -7.26 -18.13 -8.85
N PHE A 380 -6.01 -18.13 -8.42
CA PHE A 380 -5.52 -19.14 -7.49
C PHE A 380 -6.31 -19.16 -6.16
N VAL A 381 -6.61 -17.99 -5.58
CA VAL A 381 -7.45 -17.90 -4.36
C VAL A 381 -8.86 -18.41 -4.61
N ASP A 382 -9.47 -18.09 -5.75
CA ASP A 382 -10.79 -18.62 -6.12
C ASP A 382 -10.76 -20.15 -6.23
N ASP A 383 -9.77 -20.70 -6.93
CA ASP A 383 -9.66 -22.14 -7.15
C ASP A 383 -9.29 -22.87 -5.85
N LEU A 384 -8.46 -22.29 -4.99
CA LEU A 384 -8.14 -22.80 -3.65
C LEU A 384 -9.40 -22.91 -2.78
N LEU A 385 -10.19 -21.85 -2.66
CA LEU A 385 -11.38 -21.84 -1.81
C LEU A 385 -12.53 -22.70 -2.37
N ARG A 386 -12.60 -22.88 -3.69
CA ARG A 386 -13.62 -23.68 -4.38
C ARG A 386 -13.14 -25.11 -4.69
N MET A 387 -11.99 -25.53 -4.18
CA MET A 387 -11.44 -26.89 -4.35
C MET A 387 -11.25 -27.29 -5.83
N ARG A 388 -10.75 -26.37 -6.66
CA ARG A 388 -10.56 -26.60 -8.11
C ARG A 388 -9.09 -26.75 -8.53
N LEU A 389 -8.15 -26.61 -7.57
CA LEU A 389 -6.73 -26.78 -7.84
C LEU A 389 -6.37 -28.26 -8.02
N ALA A 390 -5.46 -28.57 -8.93
CA ALA A 390 -4.88 -29.90 -9.04
C ALA A 390 -4.07 -30.24 -7.76
N ALA A 391 -3.95 -31.53 -7.43
CA ALA A 391 -3.38 -31.98 -6.16
C ALA A 391 -1.92 -31.51 -5.92
N ASP A 392 -1.18 -31.30 -7.00
CA ASP A 392 0.23 -30.87 -7.01
C ASP A 392 0.42 -29.39 -7.35
N GLU A 393 -0.68 -28.65 -7.61
CA GLU A 393 -0.63 -27.25 -7.97
C GLU A 393 -0.30 -26.38 -6.76
N LYS A 394 0.82 -25.65 -6.84
CA LYS A 394 1.28 -24.72 -5.80
C LYS A 394 1.40 -23.32 -6.31
N PHE A 395 1.05 -22.37 -5.45
CA PHE A 395 1.28 -20.95 -5.72
C PHE A 395 2.78 -20.63 -5.70
N SER A 396 3.24 -19.89 -6.71
CA SER A 396 4.61 -19.38 -6.76
C SER A 396 4.63 -17.97 -7.32
N SER A 397 5.32 -17.06 -6.63
CA SER A 397 5.52 -15.69 -7.08
C SER A 397 6.77 -15.09 -6.46
N SER A 398 7.61 -14.42 -7.25
CA SER A 398 8.77 -13.66 -6.76
C SER A 398 8.39 -12.27 -6.23
N LYS A 399 7.14 -11.83 -6.44
CA LYS A 399 6.66 -10.47 -6.10
C LYS A 399 5.60 -10.45 -5.00
N TYR A 400 5.22 -11.62 -4.48
CA TYR A 400 4.12 -11.74 -3.54
C TYR A 400 4.39 -12.87 -2.54
N GLU A 401 4.28 -12.55 -1.25
CA GLU A 401 4.44 -13.52 -0.17
C GLU A 401 3.10 -14.18 0.16
N PHE A 402 2.99 -15.49 -0.06
CA PHE A 402 1.78 -16.25 0.27
C PHE A 402 2.19 -17.48 1.09
N LEU A 403 1.87 -17.48 2.39
CA LEU A 403 2.39 -18.45 3.36
C LEU A 403 1.30 -18.97 4.28
N VAL A 404 1.40 -20.24 4.67
CA VAL A 404 0.57 -20.88 5.72
C VAL A 404 1.41 -21.04 6.98
N PHE A 405 0.84 -20.65 8.11
CA PHE A 405 1.46 -20.75 9.43
C PHE A 405 0.93 -21.96 10.21
N ASP A 406 1.80 -22.65 10.92
CA ASP A 406 1.43 -23.72 11.86
C ASP A 406 0.92 -23.14 13.17
N GLU A 407 1.58 -22.08 13.67
CA GLU A 407 1.27 -21.41 14.91
C GLU A 407 0.76 -19.99 14.66
N LEU A 408 -0.37 -19.66 15.31
CA LEU A 408 -0.93 -18.30 15.23
C LEU A 408 0.00 -17.26 15.81
N SER A 409 0.72 -17.60 16.88
CA SER A 409 1.72 -16.74 17.53
C SER A 409 2.79 -16.26 16.55
N ASP A 410 3.28 -17.13 15.67
CA ASP A 410 4.27 -16.78 14.66
C ASP A 410 3.66 -15.84 13.58
N MET A 411 2.42 -16.09 13.18
CA MET A 411 1.74 -15.20 12.23
C MET A 411 1.50 -13.80 12.82
N VAL A 412 1.09 -13.72 14.10
CA VAL A 412 0.91 -12.44 14.81
C VAL A 412 2.21 -11.66 14.86
N LYS A 413 3.31 -12.32 15.21
CA LYS A 413 4.64 -11.74 15.27
C LYS A 413 5.10 -11.23 13.90
N GLU A 414 4.93 -12.04 12.87
CA GLU A 414 5.33 -11.69 11.50
C GLU A 414 4.51 -10.52 10.95
N ILE A 415 3.19 -10.48 11.19
CA ILE A 415 2.34 -9.34 10.82
C ILE A 415 2.78 -8.07 11.55
N GLY A 416 3.18 -8.17 12.82
CA GLY A 416 3.74 -7.05 13.57
C GLY A 416 5.04 -6.51 12.95
N GLN A 417 5.94 -7.38 12.52
CA GLN A 417 7.18 -7.01 11.83
C GLN A 417 6.90 -6.36 10.47
N ARG A 418 5.94 -6.91 9.70
CA ARG A 418 5.52 -6.31 8.43
C ARG A 418 4.85 -4.94 8.63
N ASP A 419 4.10 -4.75 9.72
CA ASP A 419 3.51 -3.45 10.04
C ASP A 419 4.59 -2.41 10.41
N ALA A 420 5.60 -2.82 11.18
CA ALA A 420 6.73 -1.95 11.50
C ALA A 420 7.53 -1.54 10.26
N SER A 421 7.72 -2.45 9.28
CA SER A 421 8.54 -2.22 8.09
C SER A 421 7.80 -1.49 6.97
N TYR A 422 6.52 -1.81 6.75
CA TYR A 422 5.76 -1.34 5.60
C TYR A 422 4.51 -0.54 5.96
N GLY A 423 4.07 -0.59 7.22
CA GLY A 423 2.77 -0.09 7.65
C GLY A 423 1.59 -0.90 7.09
N LEU A 424 0.40 -0.69 7.62
CA LEU A 424 -0.84 -1.30 7.15
C LEU A 424 -0.77 -2.83 6.95
N ALA A 425 -0.11 -3.54 7.87
CA ALA A 425 -0.22 -5.00 7.99
C ALA A 425 -1.21 -5.33 9.12
N ARG A 426 -2.25 -6.10 8.84
CA ARG A 426 -3.35 -6.34 9.78
C ARG A 426 -3.76 -7.80 9.83
N LEU A 427 -4.14 -8.25 11.04
CA LEU A 427 -4.85 -9.51 11.22
C LEU A 427 -6.33 -9.33 10.87
N VAL A 428 -6.91 -10.28 10.15
CA VAL A 428 -8.32 -10.27 9.75
C VAL A 428 -8.89 -11.68 9.90
N ALA A 429 -10.12 -11.80 10.38
CA ALA A 429 -10.78 -13.10 10.54
C ALA A 429 -12.24 -13.08 10.05
N GLY A 430 -12.78 -14.26 9.80
CA GLY A 430 -14.21 -14.49 9.68
C GLY A 430 -14.92 -14.32 11.03
N TYR A 431 -16.25 -14.27 11.01
CA TYR A 431 -17.06 -14.05 12.22
C TYR A 431 -17.24 -15.33 13.07
N SER A 432 -16.14 -15.96 13.46
CA SER A 432 -16.13 -17.23 14.22
C SER A 432 -16.23 -17.06 15.74
N TRP A 433 -16.11 -15.83 16.24
CA TRP A 433 -16.11 -15.57 17.68
C TRP A 433 -17.12 -14.50 18.04
N PRO A 434 -17.81 -14.65 19.21
CA PRO A 434 -18.68 -13.62 19.74
C PRO A 434 -17.89 -12.33 20.03
N TRP A 435 -18.47 -11.17 19.78
CA TRP A 435 -17.83 -9.90 20.09
C TRP A 435 -18.10 -9.48 21.54
N ILE A 436 -17.32 -9.98 22.47
CA ILE A 436 -17.42 -9.78 23.93
C ILE A 436 -16.83 -8.42 24.31
N SER A 437 -15.68 -8.09 23.73
CA SER A 437 -14.94 -6.85 24.00
C SER A 437 -15.72 -5.58 23.70
N LYS A 438 -16.75 -5.65 22.86
CA LYS A 438 -17.67 -4.54 22.58
C LYS A 438 -18.38 -4.01 23.85
N LYS A 439 -18.67 -4.90 24.80
CA LYS A 439 -19.30 -4.55 26.09
C LYS A 439 -18.30 -4.52 27.24
N SER A 440 -17.21 -5.27 27.12
CA SER A 440 -16.20 -5.46 28.16
C SER A 440 -14.80 -5.29 27.55
N PRO A 441 -14.29 -4.05 27.43
CA PRO A 441 -13.06 -3.75 26.68
C PRO A 441 -11.80 -4.46 27.17
N TYR A 442 -11.82 -5.04 28.36
CA TYR A 442 -10.69 -5.76 28.95
C TYR A 442 -10.69 -7.26 28.61
N GLN A 443 -11.80 -7.78 28.07
CA GLN A 443 -11.90 -9.19 27.68
C GLN A 443 -11.41 -9.42 26.26
N HIS A 444 -10.91 -10.62 26.00
CA HIS A 444 -10.50 -11.04 24.68
C HIS A 444 -11.68 -11.78 23.99
N ASP A 445 -11.76 -11.61 22.68
CA ASP A 445 -12.81 -12.23 21.86
C ASP A 445 -12.31 -13.51 21.22
N ILE A 446 -11.01 -13.54 20.86
CA ILE A 446 -10.36 -14.61 20.11
C ILE A 446 -9.26 -15.19 20.99
N GLU A 447 -9.43 -16.47 21.35
CA GLU A 447 -8.46 -17.21 22.16
C GLU A 447 -8.09 -18.50 21.42
N ILE A 448 -6.82 -18.62 21.02
CA ILE A 448 -6.29 -19.77 20.29
C ILE A 448 -4.91 -20.10 20.87
N GLY A 449 -4.78 -21.26 21.52
CA GLY A 449 -3.56 -21.61 22.25
C GLY A 449 -3.24 -20.56 23.32
N GLU A 450 -2.07 -19.96 23.26
CA GLU A 450 -1.66 -18.86 24.16
C GLU A 450 -2.02 -17.48 23.65
N VAL A 451 -2.43 -17.37 22.38
CA VAL A 451 -2.75 -16.09 21.74
C VAL A 451 -4.11 -15.56 22.20
N ARG A 452 -4.14 -14.31 22.62
CA ARG A 452 -5.33 -13.59 23.10
C ARG A 452 -5.50 -12.30 22.30
N LEU A 453 -6.56 -12.19 21.50
CA LEU A 453 -6.81 -11.05 20.63
C LEU A 453 -8.22 -10.48 20.85
N ARG A 454 -8.42 -9.24 20.45
CA ARG A 454 -9.71 -8.55 20.47
C ARG A 454 -10.13 -8.18 19.04
N TRP A 455 -11.44 -8.12 18.84
CA TRP A 455 -11.99 -7.53 17.63
C TRP A 455 -11.69 -6.03 17.56
N ASN A 456 -11.80 -5.48 16.38
CA ASN A 456 -11.63 -4.06 16.08
C ASN A 456 -12.39 -3.15 17.07
N SER A 457 -11.68 -2.22 17.72
CA SER A 457 -12.24 -1.28 18.70
C SER A 457 -13.14 -0.21 18.05
N THR A 458 -13.01 0.04 16.77
CA THR A 458 -13.82 0.98 16.00
C THR A 458 -14.27 0.35 14.68
N THR A 459 -15.44 0.79 14.19
CA THR A 459 -15.95 0.39 12.87
C THR A 459 -15.66 1.41 11.78
N VAL A 460 -15.17 2.60 12.16
CA VAL A 460 -14.85 3.68 11.22
C VAL A 460 -13.34 3.85 11.17
N ASP A 461 -12.77 3.69 9.97
CA ASP A 461 -11.35 3.90 9.69
C ASP A 461 -10.42 3.07 10.61
N TRP A 462 -10.85 1.84 10.94
CA TRP A 462 -10.14 0.97 11.87
C TRP A 462 -8.70 0.67 11.45
N ILE A 463 -8.44 0.46 10.17
CA ILE A 463 -7.10 0.11 9.69
C ILE A 463 -6.02 1.14 10.07
N ASN A 464 -6.43 2.42 10.24
CA ASN A 464 -5.58 3.53 10.63
C ASN A 464 -5.66 3.84 12.15
N ALA A 465 -6.49 3.13 12.91
CA ALA A 465 -6.61 3.34 14.35
C ALA A 465 -5.32 2.91 15.08
N LYS A 466 -4.93 3.66 16.10
CA LYS A 466 -3.69 3.41 16.87
C LYS A 466 -3.60 1.99 17.46
N GLY A 467 -4.74 1.39 17.84
CA GLY A 467 -4.81 0.02 18.38
C GLY A 467 -4.86 -1.10 17.33
N ALA A 468 -5.13 -0.76 16.07
CA ALA A 468 -5.38 -1.74 15.01
C ALA A 468 -4.28 -2.80 14.79
N PRO A 469 -2.97 -2.49 14.95
CA PRO A 469 -1.93 -3.52 14.84
C PRO A 469 -2.04 -4.67 15.84
N GLY A 470 -2.63 -4.42 17.03
CA GLY A 470 -2.87 -5.44 18.07
C GLY A 470 -4.28 -6.03 18.10
N GLU A 471 -5.11 -5.70 17.12
CA GLU A 471 -6.50 -6.13 17.02
C GLU A 471 -6.73 -6.97 15.77
N VAL A 472 -7.88 -7.67 15.73
CA VAL A 472 -8.31 -8.42 14.56
C VAL A 472 -9.47 -7.69 13.88
N GLY A 473 -9.32 -7.38 12.61
CA GLY A 473 -10.39 -6.83 11.79
C GLY A 473 -11.33 -7.91 11.25
N CYS A 474 -12.45 -7.45 10.74
CA CYS A 474 -13.40 -8.29 10.02
C CYS A 474 -13.66 -7.74 8.62
N ILE A 475 -14.42 -8.45 7.83
CA ILE A 475 -14.77 -8.02 6.47
C ILE A 475 -15.34 -6.59 6.43
N HIS A 476 -16.13 -6.17 7.43
CA HIS A 476 -16.78 -4.86 7.45
C HIS A 476 -15.83 -3.70 7.76
N THR A 477 -14.70 -3.97 8.40
CA THR A 477 -13.69 -2.96 8.74
C THR A 477 -12.54 -2.91 7.74
N THR A 478 -12.41 -3.93 6.90
CA THR A 478 -11.35 -4.01 5.87
C THR A 478 -11.86 -3.85 4.44
N GLN A 479 -13.17 -4.00 4.21
CA GLN A 479 -13.75 -3.82 2.88
C GLN A 479 -13.60 -2.36 2.41
N GLY A 480 -13.20 -2.16 1.17
CA GLY A 480 -12.88 -0.82 0.62
C GLY A 480 -11.44 -0.38 0.87
N TYR A 481 -10.71 -1.01 1.78
CA TYR A 481 -9.32 -0.66 2.10
C TYR A 481 -8.32 -1.65 1.52
N ASP A 482 -7.08 -1.17 1.33
CA ASP A 482 -5.94 -1.97 0.92
C ASP A 482 -4.96 -2.10 2.09
N LEU A 483 -4.39 -3.29 2.25
CA LEU A 483 -3.39 -3.60 3.26
C LEU A 483 -2.07 -3.96 2.58
N ASN A 484 -0.93 -3.62 3.18
CA ASN A 484 0.34 -4.09 2.66
C ASN A 484 0.49 -5.60 2.86
N TYR A 485 0.12 -6.08 4.06
CA TYR A 485 0.04 -7.50 4.37
C TYR A 485 -1.26 -7.83 5.10
N THR A 486 -1.82 -8.97 4.83
CA THR A 486 -3.04 -9.47 5.49
C THR A 486 -2.75 -10.81 6.13
N GLY A 487 -2.89 -10.90 7.47
CA GLY A 487 -2.88 -12.17 8.19
C GLY A 487 -4.31 -12.67 8.35
N VAL A 488 -4.69 -13.71 7.63
CA VAL A 488 -6.06 -14.25 7.60
C VAL A 488 -6.18 -15.42 8.56
N ILE A 489 -7.10 -15.31 9.51
CA ILE A 489 -7.43 -16.38 10.45
C ILE A 489 -8.73 -17.05 10.01
N PHE A 490 -8.64 -18.27 9.50
CA PHE A 490 -9.79 -19.13 9.26
C PHE A 490 -10.29 -19.66 10.61
N GLY A 491 -11.50 -19.29 10.98
CA GLY A 491 -12.07 -19.63 12.27
C GLY A 491 -12.74 -21.02 12.30
N HIS A 492 -13.48 -21.29 13.39
CA HIS A 492 -14.12 -22.58 13.60
C HIS A 492 -15.36 -22.80 12.74
N GLU A 493 -15.88 -21.77 12.06
CA GLU A 493 -17.03 -21.84 11.15
C GLU A 493 -16.69 -22.53 9.83
N ILE A 494 -15.41 -22.67 9.50
CA ILE A 494 -14.94 -23.26 8.24
C ILE A 494 -13.92 -24.36 8.52
N ARG A 495 -14.11 -25.51 7.91
CA ARG A 495 -13.24 -26.67 8.06
C ARG A 495 -13.12 -27.45 6.75
N TYR A 496 -12.14 -28.31 6.66
CA TYR A 496 -11.99 -29.28 5.56
C TYR A 496 -12.39 -30.67 6.00
N ASP A 497 -13.34 -31.25 5.28
CA ASP A 497 -13.77 -32.65 5.48
C ASP A 497 -13.00 -33.57 4.54
N GLU A 498 -12.06 -34.34 5.10
CA GLU A 498 -11.19 -35.22 4.32
C GLU A 498 -11.94 -36.38 3.68
N ALA A 499 -13.06 -36.82 4.27
CA ALA A 499 -13.85 -37.94 3.74
C ALA A 499 -14.69 -37.51 2.52
N LEU A 500 -15.14 -36.27 2.52
CA LEU A 500 -15.95 -35.69 1.44
C LEU A 500 -15.09 -34.92 0.43
N ASP A 501 -13.80 -34.73 0.72
CA ASP A 501 -12.87 -33.90 -0.06
C ASP A 501 -13.44 -32.51 -0.37
N GLN A 502 -13.96 -31.83 0.66
CA GLN A 502 -14.58 -30.53 0.48
C GLN A 502 -14.47 -29.62 1.71
N ILE A 503 -14.48 -28.31 1.45
CA ILE A 503 -14.67 -27.31 2.50
C ILE A 503 -16.12 -27.33 2.95
N VAL A 504 -16.34 -27.40 4.26
CA VAL A 504 -17.66 -27.41 4.89
C VAL A 504 -17.78 -26.28 5.90
N ILE A 505 -19.00 -25.79 6.09
CA ILE A 505 -19.31 -24.71 7.02
C ILE A 505 -20.09 -25.26 8.22
N ASP A 506 -19.71 -24.82 9.43
CA ASP A 506 -20.49 -25.04 10.66
C ASP A 506 -21.22 -23.73 11.03
N PRO A 507 -22.53 -23.64 10.75
CA PRO A 507 -23.30 -22.41 11.02
C PRO A 507 -23.37 -22.03 12.50
N ARG A 508 -23.12 -22.98 13.42
CA ARG A 508 -23.14 -22.74 14.88
C ARG A 508 -21.99 -21.84 15.29
N ASN A 509 -20.86 -21.98 14.61
CA ASN A 509 -19.64 -21.19 14.85
C ASN A 509 -19.59 -19.89 14.03
N TYR A 510 -20.61 -19.57 13.24
CA TYR A 510 -20.71 -18.30 12.52
C TYR A 510 -21.59 -17.30 13.29
N HIS A 511 -20.99 -16.23 13.82
CA HIS A 511 -21.62 -15.30 14.76
C HIS A 511 -22.18 -14.00 14.15
N ASP A 512 -22.07 -13.78 12.83
CA ASP A 512 -22.78 -12.67 12.17
C ASP A 512 -24.29 -13.01 12.02
N ARG A 513 -25.10 -12.49 12.95
CA ARG A 513 -26.56 -12.69 12.91
C ARG A 513 -27.17 -12.15 11.62
N ASN A 514 -26.78 -10.94 11.20
CA ASN A 514 -27.32 -10.33 9.99
C ASN A 514 -26.83 -11.02 8.71
N GLY A 515 -25.71 -11.71 8.78
CA GLY A 515 -25.16 -12.50 7.69
C GLY A 515 -25.80 -13.87 7.50
N LYS A 516 -26.58 -14.40 8.48
CA LYS A 516 -27.17 -15.75 8.38
C LYS A 516 -28.65 -15.87 8.68
N GLN A 517 -29.28 -14.86 9.30
CA GLN A 517 -30.61 -15.00 9.91
C GLN A 517 -31.74 -15.43 8.93
N THR A 518 -31.61 -15.13 7.64
CA THR A 518 -32.62 -15.44 6.61
C THR A 518 -32.12 -16.47 5.60
N ILE A 519 -30.94 -17.05 5.80
CA ILE A 519 -30.42 -18.07 4.89
C ILE A 519 -30.88 -19.44 5.39
N GLU A 520 -31.70 -20.09 4.59
CA GLU A 520 -32.17 -21.45 4.85
C GLU A 520 -31.34 -22.51 4.13
N ASP A 521 -30.74 -22.15 2.98
CA ASP A 521 -29.90 -23.01 2.19
C ASP A 521 -28.44 -23.00 2.71
N PRO A 522 -27.91 -24.16 3.16
CA PRO A 522 -26.52 -24.28 3.60
C PRO A 522 -25.50 -23.94 2.51
N ASP A 523 -25.80 -24.19 1.25
CA ASP A 523 -24.90 -23.90 0.13
C ASP A 523 -24.81 -22.38 -0.13
N GLU A 524 -25.92 -21.66 0.04
CA GLU A 524 -25.91 -20.20 -0.01
C GLU A 524 -25.04 -19.60 1.10
N LEU A 525 -25.20 -20.09 2.35
CA LEU A 525 -24.37 -19.66 3.48
C LEU A 525 -22.87 -19.94 3.22
N LYS A 526 -22.58 -21.14 2.70
CA LYS A 526 -21.19 -21.51 2.31
C LYS A 526 -20.63 -20.53 1.30
N GLN A 527 -21.39 -20.17 0.28
CA GLN A 527 -20.95 -19.23 -0.74
C GLN A 527 -20.63 -17.85 -0.15
N TYR A 528 -21.47 -17.31 0.75
CA TYR A 528 -21.19 -16.04 1.43
C TYR A 528 -19.93 -16.11 2.28
N ILE A 529 -19.71 -17.16 3.04
CA ILE A 529 -18.53 -17.31 3.89
C ILE A 529 -17.26 -17.43 3.03
N LEU A 530 -17.29 -18.21 1.95
CA LEU A 530 -16.17 -18.30 1.01
C LEU A 530 -15.88 -16.95 0.34
N ASN A 531 -16.90 -16.18 -0.03
CA ASN A 531 -16.71 -14.83 -0.58
C ASN A 531 -16.12 -13.86 0.45
N ILE A 532 -16.45 -14.01 1.75
CA ILE A 532 -15.81 -13.23 2.82
C ILE A 532 -14.31 -13.54 2.86
N TYR A 533 -13.93 -14.82 2.95
CA TYR A 533 -12.51 -15.21 2.99
C TYR A 533 -11.77 -14.82 1.72
N ARG A 534 -12.36 -15.02 0.55
CA ARG A 534 -11.83 -14.52 -0.71
C ARG A 534 -11.54 -13.03 -0.64
N THR A 535 -12.52 -12.25 -0.20
CA THR A 535 -12.41 -10.79 -0.16
C THR A 535 -11.29 -10.33 0.77
N ILE A 536 -11.14 -10.92 1.97
CA ILE A 536 -10.08 -10.54 2.90
C ILE A 536 -8.70 -11.03 2.45
N MET A 537 -8.59 -12.19 1.79
CA MET A 537 -7.33 -12.68 1.20
C MET A 537 -6.83 -11.76 0.09
N LEU A 538 -7.72 -11.15 -0.67
CA LEU A 538 -7.39 -10.23 -1.77
C LEU A 538 -7.07 -8.80 -1.30
N ARG A 539 -6.99 -8.53 0.01
CA ARG A 539 -6.64 -7.19 0.54
C ARG A 539 -5.15 -6.93 0.60
N GLY A 540 -4.31 -7.96 0.69
CA GLY A 540 -2.87 -7.84 0.75
C GLY A 540 -2.29 -7.37 -0.60
N ILE A 541 -1.52 -6.27 -0.60
CA ILE A 541 -0.79 -5.77 -1.79
C ILE A 541 0.48 -6.58 -2.01
N ARG A 542 1.25 -6.84 -0.93
CA ARG A 542 2.57 -7.47 -0.93
C ARG A 542 2.54 -8.93 -0.51
N GLY A 543 1.57 -9.29 0.35
CA GLY A 543 1.46 -10.67 0.82
C GLY A 543 0.20 -10.95 1.63
N THR A 544 -0.11 -12.23 1.72
CA THR A 544 -1.19 -12.79 2.55
C THR A 544 -0.66 -13.99 3.31
N PHE A 545 -0.84 -13.97 4.61
CA PHE A 545 -0.47 -15.03 5.53
C PHE A 545 -1.73 -15.73 6.03
N LEU A 546 -1.72 -17.05 6.08
CA LEU A 546 -2.87 -17.86 6.44
C LEU A 546 -2.62 -18.66 7.70
N TYR A 547 -3.58 -18.68 8.60
CA TYR A 547 -3.70 -19.64 9.68
C TYR A 547 -5.12 -20.18 9.71
N ALA A 548 -5.29 -21.48 9.92
CA ALA A 548 -6.60 -22.12 10.07
C ALA A 548 -6.70 -22.81 11.43
N CYS A 549 -7.81 -22.58 12.15
CA CYS A 549 -8.11 -23.27 13.41
C CYS A 549 -8.30 -24.78 13.21
N ASP A 550 -8.89 -25.18 12.08
CA ASP A 550 -9.08 -26.57 11.71
C ASP A 550 -7.77 -27.14 11.11
N ASP A 551 -7.27 -28.23 11.73
CA ASP A 551 -6.00 -28.85 11.31
C ASP A 551 -6.09 -29.49 9.92
N SER A 552 -7.24 -30.03 9.55
CA SER A 552 -7.45 -30.62 8.22
C SER A 552 -7.44 -29.55 7.15
N LEU A 553 -8.09 -28.40 7.40
CA LEU A 553 -8.04 -27.23 6.50
C LEU A 553 -6.62 -26.69 6.41
N ARG A 554 -5.88 -26.61 7.51
CA ARG A 554 -4.47 -26.16 7.50
C ARG A 554 -3.60 -27.11 6.67
N ARG A 555 -3.79 -28.44 6.78
CA ARG A 555 -3.10 -29.42 5.93
C ARG A 555 -3.47 -29.27 4.46
N TYR A 556 -4.75 -29.04 4.15
CA TYR A 556 -5.21 -28.79 2.80
C TYR A 556 -4.52 -27.53 2.21
N LEU A 557 -4.55 -26.41 2.92
CA LEU A 557 -3.90 -25.16 2.47
C LEU A 557 -2.40 -25.36 2.20
N LYS A 558 -1.70 -26.15 3.00
CA LYS A 558 -0.26 -26.47 2.83
C LYS A 558 0.05 -27.33 1.59
N ARG A 559 -0.92 -28.02 1.02
CA ARG A 559 -0.71 -28.72 -0.25
C ARG A 559 -0.43 -27.71 -1.37
N HIS A 560 -1.07 -26.54 -1.32
CA HIS A 560 -1.13 -25.55 -2.39
C HIS A 560 -0.35 -24.26 -2.11
N VAL A 561 -0.06 -23.99 -0.85
CA VAL A 561 0.65 -22.78 -0.39
C VAL A 561 1.86 -23.18 0.46
N ASP A 562 2.97 -22.48 0.29
CA ASP A 562 4.18 -22.77 1.05
C ASP A 562 3.97 -22.49 2.55
N SER A 563 4.56 -23.35 3.38
CA SER A 563 4.54 -23.17 4.83
C SER A 563 5.54 -22.10 5.24
N TYR A 564 5.16 -21.26 6.17
CA TYR A 564 6.09 -20.40 6.87
C TYR A 564 7.15 -21.27 7.57
N LYS A 565 8.39 -21.02 7.26
CA LYS A 565 9.51 -21.61 7.97
C LYS A 565 10.04 -20.53 8.91
N SER A 566 9.81 -20.70 10.19
CA SER A 566 10.49 -19.87 11.18
C SER A 566 12.00 -20.05 10.95
N ASN A 567 12.67 -18.97 10.55
CA ASN A 567 14.14 -18.95 10.54
C ASN A 567 14.73 -18.91 11.96
N VAL A 568 13.85 -18.82 12.96
CA VAL A 568 14.18 -19.02 14.35
C VAL A 568 14.28 -20.53 14.53
N ILE A 569 15.46 -21.07 14.42
CA ILE A 569 15.76 -22.36 15.05
C ILE A 569 15.51 -22.10 16.53
N ALA A 570 14.37 -22.57 17.04
CA ALA A 570 14.11 -22.60 18.47
C ALA A 570 15.13 -23.57 19.05
N PHE A 571 16.23 -23.05 19.54
CA PHE A 571 17.17 -23.86 20.31
C PHE A 571 16.47 -24.16 21.64
N PRO A 572 16.34 -25.45 22.00
CA PRO A 572 15.94 -25.80 23.34
C PRO A 572 16.97 -25.16 24.27
N GLN A 573 16.56 -24.17 25.04
CA GLN A 573 17.36 -23.71 26.19
C GLN A 573 17.61 -24.94 27.08
N PRO A 574 18.85 -25.28 27.39
CA PRO A 574 19.11 -26.30 28.37
C PRO A 574 18.49 -25.85 29.70
N ARG A 575 17.35 -26.42 30.06
CA ARG A 575 16.68 -26.12 31.31
C ARG A 575 17.59 -26.66 32.43
N GLY A 576 18.28 -25.73 33.10
CA GLY A 576 18.90 -26.01 34.38
C GLY A 576 20.42 -26.12 34.45
N GLU A 577 21.17 -25.98 33.37
CA GLU A 577 22.64 -25.90 33.48
C GLU A 577 23.10 -24.46 33.71
N PRO A 578 23.98 -24.19 34.68
CA PRO A 578 24.53 -22.85 34.90
C PRO A 578 25.38 -22.45 33.68
N LEU A 579 25.29 -21.15 33.31
CA LEU A 579 26.11 -20.59 32.24
C LEU A 579 27.57 -20.57 32.67
N GLU A 580 28.40 -21.32 31.96
CA GLU A 580 29.84 -21.34 32.17
C GLU A 580 30.53 -20.56 31.06
N PRO A 581 31.19 -19.40 31.36
CA PRO A 581 31.89 -18.58 30.38
C PRO A 581 32.89 -19.38 29.54
N TYR A 582 32.77 -19.27 28.20
CA TYR A 582 33.60 -19.93 27.18
C TYR A 582 33.54 -21.46 27.14
N VAL A 583 32.63 -22.08 27.91
CA VAL A 583 32.38 -23.51 27.91
C VAL A 583 31.05 -23.82 27.24
N ASN A 584 29.97 -23.17 27.68
CA ASN A 584 28.64 -23.29 27.07
C ASN A 584 28.02 -21.91 26.81
N ALA A 585 28.73 -20.80 27.10
CA ALA A 585 28.29 -19.43 26.90
C ALA A 585 29.41 -18.54 26.30
N VAL A 586 29.02 -17.56 25.55
CA VAL A 586 29.90 -16.51 24.98
C VAL A 586 29.43 -15.13 25.38
N PRO A 587 30.35 -14.12 25.40
CA PRO A 587 29.96 -12.75 25.71
C PRO A 587 29.07 -12.17 24.62
N LEU A 588 28.00 -11.47 25.04
CA LEU A 588 27.09 -10.71 24.20
C LEU A 588 27.53 -9.23 24.21
N TYR A 589 27.84 -8.67 23.04
CA TYR A 589 28.27 -7.27 22.88
C TYR A 589 27.14 -6.44 22.24
N ASP A 590 26.91 -5.25 22.77
CA ASP A 590 26.11 -4.22 22.10
C ASP A 590 27.00 -3.40 21.15
N LEU A 591 26.83 -3.61 19.84
CA LEU A 591 27.59 -2.92 18.82
C LEU A 591 27.28 -1.41 18.72
N ARG A 592 26.13 -0.97 19.29
CA ARG A 592 25.80 0.46 19.36
C ARG A 592 26.61 1.19 20.43
N ALA A 593 26.95 0.50 21.52
CA ALA A 593 27.76 1.04 22.62
C ALA A 593 29.26 0.99 22.35
N ALA A 594 29.72 0.19 21.38
CA ALA A 594 31.14 -0.01 21.07
C ALA A 594 31.73 1.14 20.22
N ALA A 595 31.53 2.39 20.62
CA ALA A 595 32.01 3.58 19.92
C ALA A 595 33.55 3.78 19.92
N GLY A 596 34.31 2.90 20.57
CA GLY A 596 35.75 3.04 20.78
C GLY A 596 36.69 2.12 19.97
N GLY A 597 36.13 1.33 19.04
CA GLY A 597 36.89 0.39 18.18
C GLY A 597 37.14 -1.00 18.83
N PHE A 598 36.92 -2.05 18.05
CA PHE A 598 37.12 -3.46 18.48
C PHE A 598 38.57 -3.84 18.76
N SER A 599 39.55 -2.97 18.43
CA SER A 599 40.95 -3.14 18.80
C SER A 599 41.21 -3.08 20.31
N ALA A 600 40.24 -2.58 21.10
CA ALA A 600 40.30 -2.50 22.55
C ALA A 600 39.36 -3.51 23.24
N LEU A 601 39.12 -4.68 22.64
CA LEU A 601 38.29 -5.78 23.20
C LEU A 601 38.68 -6.22 24.64
N GLN A 602 39.80 -5.76 25.14
CA GLN A 602 40.18 -5.95 26.55
C GLN A 602 39.43 -5.02 27.51
N HIS A 603 38.65 -4.04 27.00
CA HIS A 603 38.01 -3.00 27.82
C HIS A 603 36.53 -2.73 27.51
N VAL A 604 35.90 -3.39 26.52
CA VAL A 604 34.45 -3.31 26.35
C VAL A 604 33.79 -4.21 27.39
N GLN A 605 33.10 -3.64 28.33
CA GLN A 605 32.29 -4.40 29.28
C GLN A 605 31.17 -5.10 28.49
N HIS A 606 31.19 -6.44 28.47
CA HIS A 606 30.07 -7.24 28.01
C HIS A 606 29.00 -7.17 29.08
N GLU A 607 27.79 -6.84 28.69
CA GLU A 607 26.67 -6.71 29.62
C GLU A 607 26.15 -8.08 30.07
N ASN A 608 26.22 -9.11 29.19
CA ASN A 608 25.61 -10.42 29.45
C ASN A 608 26.39 -11.57 28.81
N TRP A 609 26.15 -12.78 29.28
CA TRP A 609 26.55 -14.03 28.66
C TRP A 609 25.36 -14.70 27.99
N VAL A 610 25.53 -15.20 26.80
CA VAL A 610 24.48 -15.92 26.07
C VAL A 610 24.88 -17.38 25.87
N ALA A 611 23.95 -18.29 26.14
CA ALA A 611 24.14 -19.70 25.93
C ALA A 611 24.33 -19.99 24.44
N VAL A 612 25.25 -20.88 24.11
CA VAL A 612 25.54 -21.35 22.75
C VAL A 612 25.01 -22.76 22.58
N PRO A 613 24.28 -23.08 21.49
CA PRO A 613 23.84 -24.43 21.18
C PRO A 613 24.98 -25.40 21.11
N ALA A 614 24.74 -26.68 21.54
CA ALA A 614 25.76 -27.69 21.65
C ALA A 614 26.45 -28.08 20.33
N ASP A 615 25.80 -27.81 19.20
CA ASP A 615 26.31 -28.05 17.85
C ASP A 615 27.11 -26.86 17.28
N MET A 616 27.19 -25.73 18.00
CA MET A 616 27.93 -24.55 17.60
C MET A 616 29.24 -24.40 18.38
N PRO A 617 30.26 -23.77 17.76
CA PRO A 617 31.56 -23.61 18.41
C PRO A 617 31.49 -22.59 19.55
N VAL A 618 32.15 -22.89 20.65
CA VAL A 618 32.33 -22.02 21.81
C VAL A 618 33.84 -21.81 22.06
N GLY A 619 34.21 -20.65 22.56
CA GLY A 619 35.62 -20.37 22.90
C GLY A 619 35.89 -18.86 23.05
N ARG A 620 37.13 -18.55 23.48
CA ARG A 620 37.53 -17.16 23.76
C ARG A 620 37.59 -16.24 22.52
N ASN A 621 37.62 -16.84 21.34
CA ASN A 621 37.62 -16.11 20.05
C ASN A 621 36.21 -16.06 19.43
N ILE A 622 35.19 -16.41 20.18
CA ILE A 622 33.80 -16.41 19.72
C ILE A 622 33.00 -15.45 20.60
N PHE A 623 32.14 -14.67 19.99
CA PHE A 623 31.28 -13.70 20.66
C PHE A 623 29.92 -13.61 19.96
N ALA A 624 28.94 -13.09 20.64
CA ALA A 624 27.62 -12.81 20.12
C ALA A 624 27.37 -11.29 20.06
N CYS A 625 26.54 -10.86 19.11
CA CYS A 625 26.02 -9.51 19.04
C CYS A 625 24.65 -9.49 18.35
N HIS A 626 23.86 -8.45 18.61
CA HIS A 626 22.65 -8.17 17.86
C HIS A 626 22.99 -7.61 16.48
N VAL A 627 22.38 -8.19 15.44
CA VAL A 627 22.47 -7.69 14.08
C VAL A 627 21.16 -6.99 13.75
N VAL A 628 21.20 -5.67 13.57
CA VAL A 628 20.05 -4.82 13.29
C VAL A 628 20.14 -4.27 11.88
N GLY A 629 19.01 -4.22 11.17
CA GLY A 629 18.90 -3.68 9.82
C GLY A 629 18.59 -4.73 8.76
N GLU A 630 18.10 -4.26 7.62
CA GLU A 630 17.58 -5.13 6.54
C GLU A 630 18.66 -5.63 5.58
N SER A 631 19.91 -5.20 5.70
CA SER A 631 20.96 -5.46 4.70
C SER A 631 21.31 -6.94 4.52
N MET A 632 20.96 -7.79 5.49
CA MET A 632 21.21 -9.24 5.47
C MET A 632 19.95 -10.08 5.69
N ASN A 633 18.75 -9.52 5.55
CA ASN A 633 17.49 -10.13 5.93
C ASN A 633 17.13 -11.43 5.19
N LYS A 634 17.81 -11.76 4.09
CA LYS A 634 17.72 -13.09 3.45
C LYS A 634 18.42 -14.22 4.22
N VAL A 635 19.31 -13.88 5.14
CA VAL A 635 20.16 -14.85 5.87
C VAL A 635 20.09 -14.63 7.38
N ILE A 636 20.01 -13.35 7.81
CA ILE A 636 20.00 -12.96 9.22
C ILE A 636 18.74 -12.11 9.45
N PRO A 637 17.81 -12.55 10.29
CA PRO A 637 16.64 -11.76 10.67
C PRO A 637 17.06 -10.46 11.37
N ASP A 638 16.30 -9.38 11.15
CA ASP A 638 16.55 -8.10 11.84
C ASP A 638 16.45 -8.28 13.36
N GLY A 639 17.43 -7.74 14.09
CA GLY A 639 17.52 -7.83 15.54
C GLY A 639 17.97 -9.19 16.08
N ALA A 640 18.32 -10.16 15.24
CA ALA A 640 18.76 -11.47 15.69
C ALA A 640 20.10 -11.44 16.46
N ILE A 641 20.22 -12.31 17.45
CA ILE A 641 21.51 -12.57 18.14
C ILE A 641 22.33 -13.52 17.28
N CYS A 642 23.48 -13.05 16.81
CA CYS A 642 24.37 -13.77 15.91
C CYS A 642 25.70 -14.07 16.55
N LEU A 643 26.25 -15.26 16.22
CA LEU A 643 27.54 -15.74 16.66
C LEU A 643 28.61 -15.37 15.63
N PHE A 644 29.72 -14.83 16.09
CA PHE A 644 30.85 -14.45 15.25
C PHE A 644 32.17 -15.01 15.80
N ARG A 645 33.08 -15.36 14.87
CA ARG A 645 34.47 -15.70 15.18
C ARG A 645 35.34 -14.47 14.96
N LEU A 646 36.05 -14.05 16.01
CA LEU A 646 36.98 -12.93 16.00
C LEU A 646 38.21 -13.22 15.13
N ASN A 647 38.66 -12.21 14.36
CA ASN A 647 39.87 -12.27 13.52
C ASN A 647 39.96 -13.56 12.68
N PRO A 648 39.03 -13.77 11.75
CA PRO A 648 39.04 -15.01 10.94
C PRO A 648 40.29 -15.09 10.08
N GLY A 649 41.01 -16.20 10.22
CA GLY A 649 42.12 -16.54 9.34
C GLY A 649 41.67 -17.16 8.02
N GLY A 650 42.52 -17.09 6.99
CA GLY A 650 42.27 -17.69 5.67
C GLY A 650 41.43 -16.84 4.71
N SER A 651 40.92 -17.47 3.64
CA SER A 651 40.10 -16.77 2.64
C SER A 651 38.75 -16.34 3.20
N ARG A 652 38.39 -15.07 2.96
CA ARG A 652 37.11 -14.48 3.35
C ARG A 652 36.09 -14.50 2.22
N ASN A 653 36.50 -14.88 1.02
CA ASN A 653 35.67 -14.81 -0.17
C ASN A 653 34.42 -15.73 -0.04
N GLY A 654 33.23 -15.18 -0.26
CA GLY A 654 31.95 -15.88 -0.11
C GLY A 654 31.46 -16.01 1.34
N LYS A 655 32.18 -15.48 2.33
CA LYS A 655 31.76 -15.53 3.75
C LYS A 655 31.01 -14.28 4.16
N ILE A 656 30.11 -14.42 5.11
CA ILE A 656 29.44 -13.30 5.76
C ILE A 656 30.37 -12.81 6.88
N VAL A 657 30.63 -11.52 6.90
CA VAL A 657 31.58 -10.89 7.82
C VAL A 657 30.99 -9.69 8.52
N LEU A 658 31.40 -9.48 9.77
CA LEU A 658 31.17 -8.24 10.50
C LEU A 658 32.32 -7.28 10.16
N VAL A 659 31.98 -6.09 9.66
CA VAL A 659 32.94 -5.07 9.21
C VAL A 659 32.77 -3.82 10.04
N GLU A 660 33.87 -3.27 10.54
CA GLU A 660 33.96 -1.95 11.16
C GLU A 660 34.25 -0.90 10.07
N CYS A 661 33.47 0.18 10.02
CA CYS A 661 33.61 1.29 9.09
C CYS A 661 34.04 2.55 9.85
N ALA A 662 35.19 3.15 9.48
CA ALA A 662 35.70 4.31 10.20
C ALA A 662 34.91 5.62 9.91
N ASP A 663 34.36 5.77 8.70
CA ASP A 663 33.81 7.04 8.19
C ASP A 663 32.31 7.07 7.92
N THR A 664 31.62 5.96 8.07
CA THR A 664 30.19 5.87 7.79
C THR A 664 29.43 5.27 8.98
N GLN A 665 28.43 6.01 9.47
CA GLN A 665 27.35 5.39 10.21
C GLN A 665 26.47 4.69 9.15
N ASP A 666 26.30 3.37 9.26
CA ASP A 666 25.34 2.63 8.44
C ASP A 666 23.95 3.24 8.68
N GLY A 667 23.31 3.71 7.62
CA GLY A 667 22.06 4.47 7.70
C GLY A 667 20.93 3.71 8.41
N ASP A 668 20.97 2.36 8.41
CA ASP A 668 19.94 1.51 9.01
C ASP A 668 20.16 1.29 10.52
N ALA A 669 21.39 1.32 11.03
CA ALA A 669 21.68 0.93 12.41
C ALA A 669 22.29 2.04 13.28
N GLY A 670 22.74 3.17 12.72
CA GLY A 670 23.42 4.24 13.45
C GLY A 670 24.73 3.79 14.11
N SER A 671 25.30 2.66 13.68
CA SER A 671 26.50 2.04 14.23
C SER A 671 27.65 2.07 13.22
N ARG A 672 28.89 1.99 13.72
CA ARG A 672 30.09 1.85 12.88
C ARG A 672 30.28 0.44 12.33
N TYR A 673 29.39 -0.49 12.66
CA TYR A 673 29.50 -1.90 12.30
C TYR A 673 28.40 -2.29 11.31
N THR A 674 28.78 -3.05 10.28
CA THR A 674 27.83 -3.60 9.31
C THR A 674 28.15 -5.06 9.01
N VAL A 675 27.14 -5.86 8.70
CA VAL A 675 27.28 -7.25 8.28
C VAL A 675 27.02 -7.36 6.79
N LYS A 676 27.97 -7.95 6.05
CA LYS A 676 27.88 -8.12 4.59
C LYS A 676 28.54 -9.43 4.14
N GLU A 677 28.20 -9.91 2.95
CA GLU A 677 28.96 -10.97 2.29
C GLU A 677 30.21 -10.36 1.65
N TYR A 678 31.37 -10.94 1.96
CA TYR A 678 32.66 -10.51 1.45
C TYR A 678 32.98 -11.22 0.13
N GLN A 679 33.23 -10.46 -0.92
CA GLN A 679 33.76 -10.96 -2.20
C GLN A 679 35.03 -10.20 -2.56
N SER A 680 36.04 -10.91 -3.06
CA SER A 680 37.26 -10.27 -3.55
C SER A 680 37.67 -10.87 -4.89
N PHE A 681 38.10 -10.01 -5.81
CA PHE A 681 38.60 -10.36 -7.14
C PHE A 681 39.76 -9.48 -7.54
N LYS A 682 40.60 -10.01 -8.42
CA LYS A 682 41.72 -9.27 -8.98
C LYS A 682 41.25 -8.59 -10.25
N VAL A 683 41.42 -7.28 -10.33
CA VAL A 683 41.15 -6.47 -11.52
C VAL A 683 42.48 -6.02 -12.10
N ARG A 684 42.71 -6.27 -13.39
CA ARG A 684 43.85 -5.73 -14.12
C ARG A 684 43.53 -4.32 -14.61
N THR A 685 44.32 -3.36 -14.18
CA THR A 685 44.20 -2.00 -14.69
C THR A 685 44.82 -1.88 -16.08
N GLU A 686 44.52 -0.83 -16.84
CA GLU A 686 45.04 -0.59 -18.18
C GLU A 686 46.59 -0.50 -18.22
N ASP A 687 47.20 -0.16 -17.08
CA ASP A 687 48.68 -0.07 -16.91
C ASP A 687 49.32 -1.42 -16.59
N GLY A 688 48.56 -2.53 -16.56
CA GLY A 688 49.07 -3.89 -16.30
C GLY A 688 49.25 -4.25 -14.83
N THR A 689 48.90 -3.37 -13.88
CA THR A 689 48.93 -3.62 -12.44
C THR A 689 47.74 -4.45 -12.00
N GLU A 690 47.92 -5.44 -11.12
CA GLU A 690 46.82 -6.22 -10.54
C GLU A 690 46.38 -5.59 -9.22
N ASN A 691 45.20 -4.93 -9.18
CA ASN A 691 44.62 -4.42 -7.95
C ASN A 691 43.56 -5.42 -7.40
N GLN A 692 43.53 -5.56 -6.11
CA GLN A 692 42.53 -6.39 -5.43
C GLN A 692 41.31 -5.52 -5.07
N GLN A 693 40.21 -5.73 -5.78
CA GLN A 693 38.91 -5.09 -5.46
C GLN A 693 38.14 -5.96 -4.47
N ILE A 694 37.55 -5.33 -3.48
CA ILE A 694 36.69 -5.97 -2.45
C ILE A 694 35.29 -5.44 -2.61
N LEU A 695 34.33 -6.35 -2.61
CA LEU A 695 32.91 -6.05 -2.65
C LEU A 695 32.24 -6.57 -1.39
N LEU A 696 31.62 -5.69 -0.60
CA LEU A 696 30.81 -6.02 0.54
C LEU A 696 29.34 -6.02 0.11
N LYS A 697 28.78 -7.21 -0.12
CA LYS A 697 27.50 -7.39 -0.76
C LYS A 697 26.38 -7.61 0.26
N PRO A 698 25.26 -6.85 0.21
CA PRO A 698 24.11 -7.13 1.01
C PRO A 698 23.39 -8.42 0.54
N ARG A 699 22.83 -9.17 1.47
CA ARG A 699 21.93 -10.30 1.21
C ARG A 699 20.52 -9.92 1.66
N SER A 700 19.96 -8.91 0.99
CA SER A 700 18.68 -8.30 1.36
C SER A 700 17.58 -8.60 0.34
N THR A 701 16.35 -8.58 0.83
CA THR A 701 15.13 -8.51 0.00
C THR A 701 14.92 -7.10 -0.54
N ASN A 702 15.56 -6.09 0.06
CA ASN A 702 15.52 -4.71 -0.40
C ASN A 702 16.53 -4.51 -1.54
N PRO A 703 16.09 -4.28 -2.78
CA PRO A 703 16.98 -4.09 -3.93
C PRO A 703 17.73 -2.73 -3.90
N ASP A 704 17.32 -1.80 -3.05
CA ASP A 704 17.94 -0.47 -2.94
C ASP A 704 19.26 -0.49 -2.15
N LEU A 705 19.55 -1.60 -1.47
CA LEU A 705 20.80 -1.79 -0.75
C LEU A 705 21.89 -2.24 -1.71
N LEU A 706 22.77 -1.30 -2.08
CA LEU A 706 23.85 -1.52 -3.02
C LEU A 706 25.08 -2.15 -2.32
N PRO A 707 25.89 -2.93 -3.05
CA PRO A 707 27.20 -3.38 -2.59
C PRO A 707 28.12 -2.18 -2.30
N ILE A 708 28.98 -2.31 -1.29
CA ILE A 708 30.04 -1.35 -1.00
C ILE A 708 31.29 -1.84 -1.71
N GLU A 709 31.80 -1.03 -2.63
CA GLU A 709 33.03 -1.31 -3.37
C GLU A 709 34.22 -0.67 -2.67
N LEU A 710 35.28 -1.44 -2.42
CA LEU A 710 36.48 -1.02 -1.73
C LEU A 710 37.72 -1.37 -2.58
N ASN A 711 38.63 -0.43 -2.71
CA ASN A 711 39.95 -0.67 -3.26
C ASN A 711 40.95 -0.90 -2.12
N ARG A 712 41.67 -2.03 -2.13
CA ARG A 712 42.53 -2.45 -1.02
C ARG A 712 43.61 -1.41 -0.64
N GLU A 713 44.17 -0.66 -1.59
CA GLU A 713 45.22 0.33 -1.35
C GLU A 713 44.69 1.63 -0.75
N ASP A 714 43.47 2.07 -1.12
CA ASP A 714 42.88 3.35 -0.70
C ASP A 714 42.06 3.25 0.57
N ASP A 715 41.46 2.08 0.84
CA ASP A 715 40.44 1.91 1.87
C ASP A 715 40.87 1.02 3.05
N GLU A 716 42.14 0.53 3.11
CA GLU A 716 42.63 -0.38 4.15
C GLU A 716 42.50 0.20 5.58
N HIS A 717 42.48 1.54 5.71
CA HIS A 717 42.27 2.27 6.96
C HIS A 717 40.81 2.60 7.28
N ARG A 718 39.92 2.44 6.32
CA ARG A 718 38.51 2.83 6.44
C ARG A 718 37.59 1.66 6.82
N TYR A 719 38.01 0.42 6.51
CA TYR A 719 37.21 -0.79 6.72
C TYR A 719 38.05 -1.92 7.32
N ARG A 720 37.58 -2.48 8.40
CA ARG A 720 38.23 -3.60 9.05
C ARG A 720 37.24 -4.78 9.25
N VAL A 721 37.58 -5.98 8.77
CA VAL A 721 36.84 -7.19 9.08
C VAL A 721 37.14 -7.63 10.52
N VAL A 722 36.13 -7.58 11.36
CA VAL A 722 36.21 -7.87 12.79
C VAL A 722 35.90 -9.33 13.08
N GLY A 723 34.89 -9.89 12.44
CA GLY A 723 34.44 -11.25 12.70
C GLY A 723 33.86 -11.95 11.48
N GLU A 724 33.88 -13.28 11.51
CA GLU A 724 33.20 -14.16 10.57
C GLU A 724 31.92 -14.67 11.21
N PHE A 725 30.81 -14.55 10.52
CA PHE A 725 29.51 -15.05 10.95
C PHE A 725 29.49 -16.57 11.00
N LEU A 726 29.02 -17.14 12.09
CA LEU A 726 28.94 -18.59 12.33
C LEU A 726 27.50 -19.10 12.32
N GLY A 727 26.55 -18.27 12.74
CA GLY A 727 25.13 -18.65 12.79
C GLY A 727 24.30 -17.68 13.63
N VAL A 728 22.98 -17.86 13.58
CA VAL A 728 22.00 -17.17 14.43
C VAL A 728 21.73 -18.03 15.65
N ILE A 729 21.78 -17.46 16.87
CA ILE A 729 21.60 -18.18 18.13
C ILE A 729 20.38 -17.74 18.95
N GLY A 730 19.67 -16.72 18.54
CA GLY A 730 18.47 -16.29 19.25
C GLY A 730 17.67 -15.20 18.52
N PRO A 731 16.40 -15.00 18.91
CA PRO A 731 15.57 -13.94 18.39
C PRO A 731 16.02 -12.56 18.91
N ALA A 732 15.55 -11.51 18.25
CA ALA A 732 15.65 -10.15 18.75
C ALA A 732 14.94 -10.02 20.10
N ASP A 733 15.66 -9.58 21.14
CA ASP A 733 15.02 -9.34 22.42
C ASP A 733 14.05 -8.16 22.38
N SER A 734 12.79 -8.44 22.75
CA SER A 734 11.80 -7.43 23.15
C SER A 734 11.77 -7.30 24.69
N SER A 735 12.89 -7.00 25.34
CA SER A 735 12.91 -6.76 26.79
C SER A 735 13.72 -5.53 27.15
N GLY A 736 13.09 -4.37 26.98
CA GLY A 736 13.34 -3.17 27.76
C GLY A 736 12.16 -2.90 28.68
N GLY A 737 11.90 -3.78 29.62
CA GLY A 737 10.92 -3.60 30.68
C GLY A 737 11.62 -3.75 32.02
N ALA A 738 11.91 -2.62 32.67
CA ALA A 738 12.45 -2.59 34.02
C ALA A 738 11.57 -3.41 34.97
N ALA A 739 12.20 -4.26 35.74
CA ALA A 739 11.66 -4.70 37.04
C ALA A 739 11.74 -3.52 37.99
N ASP A 740 10.58 -3.11 38.47
CA ASP A 740 10.25 -2.87 39.88
C ASP A 740 8.75 -2.92 40.06
#